data_67c6b19eebcc296e501ded5d83acbd23
#
_entry.id   67c6b19eebcc296e501ded5d83acbd23
#
_cell.length_a   1.000
_cell.length_b   1.000
_cell.length_c   1.000
_cell.angle_alpha   90.00
_cell.angle_beta   90.00
_cell.angle_gamma   90.00
#
_symmetry.space_group_name_H-M   'P 1'
#
loop_
_entity.id
_entity.type
_entity.pdbx_description
1 polymer ?
#
loop_
_entity_poly.entity_id
_entity_poly.type
_entity_poly.pdbx_seq_one_letter_code
_entity_poly.pdbx_strand_id
1 'polypeptide(L)'
;MSAVADDFDPGYIISDANFFDPGAMSEVEIQAFLNARVPNCGSGATCLKNFSQVTVSRPATPMCAAYTPDGGAESAARIIWKVAQACGISPKVILVTLQKEQGLVTATNPSAAAYRYAMGADCPDTPIGCDVAFAGFFIQVHRGAYLMKRYTQPPGTGAGTIYTDRFDLRYPVGVTTNILYSPNCSTTRPVAIRNQATHVLYIYTPYTPNGATMQYLYGAVPKGVDGYDCASYGNRNFWRYFTDWFGSPTQDRGVPYGAITSVSSTTAGTFTIHGWAVDPDRGDASVLLNVFVGDGYYGSGVANLTDSALTSWYTAFGTAHAFDITISGAPPGDQRVCVQAVNTAGSAGYSPVLPCVYPTISHCGGSVGCPSTVDRIAGADRYAVAVDISKRAYPSGTDTVYVTSGLGFADALSAAPAAARDGAPLLLTDPNFLPSGIGAEITRLGPDSIVVVGGPASVSDAVLASLTAIAPTSRVSGVDRFEASRNIAASFGHIPDLYLATGLNFPDALSAGSVGAYQGRPVVLVNGAEPAPDSALLTFLQVHGVQRITIAGGPASVPESFATALTAAGYTVSRLTGPDRFTVSVAASAAYSSADVVYVASGLTYPDALTGSVLAAKESGPLLLSSGNCLIRVLIDRIHQLDPDRVTFLGGESTQTPSAKNFTQCA
;
A
#
# COMPACT_ATOMS: atom_id res chain seq x y z
N MET A 1 14.75 24.06 -30.98
CA MET A 1 14.73 22.62 -31.40
C MET A 1 13.54 22.45 -32.30
N SER A 2 13.62 21.60 -33.32
CA SER A 2 12.44 21.26 -34.13
C SER A 2 11.80 19.99 -33.54
N ALA A 3 10.48 19.94 -33.54
CA ALA A 3 9.74 18.74 -33.05
C ALA A 3 10.05 17.56 -34.00
N VAL A 4 10.18 16.36 -33.39
CA VAL A 4 10.39 15.08 -34.08
C VAL A 4 9.19 14.19 -33.77
N ALA A 5 8.58 13.60 -34.79
CA ALA A 5 7.30 12.87 -34.64
C ALA A 5 7.34 11.71 -33.63
N ASP A 6 8.48 11.03 -33.53
CA ASP A 6 8.69 9.89 -32.63
C ASP A 6 8.71 10.30 -31.14
N ASP A 7 8.95 11.59 -30.84
CA ASP A 7 8.93 12.12 -29.47
C ASP A 7 7.50 12.42 -28.95
N PHE A 8 6.49 12.32 -29.82
CA PHE A 8 5.11 12.58 -29.43
C PHE A 8 4.52 11.41 -28.65
N ASP A 9 4.24 11.65 -27.38
CA ASP A 9 3.53 10.68 -26.52
C ASP A 9 2.09 11.14 -26.28
N PRO A 10 1.09 10.44 -26.84
CA PRO A 10 -0.33 10.82 -26.65
C PRO A 10 -0.81 10.71 -25.21
N GLY A 11 -0.17 9.89 -24.37
CA GLY A 11 -0.48 9.75 -22.94
C GLY A 11 0.18 10.80 -22.06
N TYR A 12 1.16 11.55 -22.60
CA TYR A 12 1.93 12.57 -21.86
C TYR A 12 2.37 13.70 -22.80
N ILE A 13 1.39 14.50 -23.25
CA ILE A 13 1.61 15.54 -24.26
C ILE A 13 2.43 16.72 -23.73
N ILE A 14 2.20 17.09 -22.47
CA ILE A 14 2.89 18.16 -21.74
C ILE A 14 2.88 17.83 -20.26
N SER A 15 3.92 18.18 -19.51
CA SER A 15 3.96 18.02 -18.06
C SER A 15 3.02 19.00 -17.35
N ASP A 16 2.59 18.64 -16.14
CA ASP A 16 1.79 19.52 -15.30
C ASP A 16 2.55 20.79 -14.92
N ALA A 17 3.86 20.69 -14.69
CA ALA A 17 4.72 21.82 -14.38
C ALA A 17 4.78 22.82 -15.53
N ASN A 18 4.99 22.38 -16.78
CA ASN A 18 4.97 23.26 -17.95
C ASN A 18 3.58 23.87 -18.22
N PHE A 19 2.51 23.15 -17.90
CA PHE A 19 1.14 23.60 -18.20
C PHE A 19 0.61 24.61 -17.17
N PHE A 20 0.89 24.37 -15.88
CA PHE A 20 0.34 25.14 -14.75
C PHE A 20 1.34 26.12 -14.13
N ASP A 21 2.38 26.53 -14.86
CA ASP A 21 3.35 27.53 -14.41
C ASP A 21 2.98 28.93 -14.91
N PRO A 22 2.25 29.75 -14.13
CA PRO A 22 1.94 31.12 -14.53
C PRO A 22 3.16 32.03 -14.61
N GLY A 23 4.26 31.66 -13.94
CA GLY A 23 5.54 32.37 -13.92
C GLY A 23 6.46 32.06 -15.11
N ALA A 24 6.08 31.13 -16.02
CA ALA A 24 6.92 30.66 -17.12
C ALA A 24 7.42 31.75 -18.09
N MET A 25 6.77 32.90 -18.12
CA MET A 25 7.20 34.10 -18.84
C MET A 25 6.67 35.35 -18.15
N SER A 26 7.50 36.38 -18.04
CA SER A 26 7.11 37.75 -17.68
C SER A 26 6.38 38.44 -18.84
N GLU A 27 5.70 39.55 -18.57
CA GLU A 27 5.08 40.37 -19.62
C GLU A 27 6.10 40.82 -20.68
N VAL A 28 7.30 41.22 -20.25
CA VAL A 28 8.38 41.66 -21.12
C VAL A 28 8.85 40.54 -22.06
N GLU A 29 9.00 39.33 -21.54
CA GLU A 29 9.38 38.16 -22.35
C GLU A 29 8.27 37.75 -23.32
N ILE A 30 6.98 37.83 -22.92
CA ILE A 30 5.85 37.59 -23.83
C ILE A 30 5.91 38.63 -24.99
N GLN A 31 6.11 39.91 -24.68
CA GLN A 31 6.20 40.96 -25.72
C GLN A 31 7.40 40.73 -26.64
N ALA A 32 8.57 40.38 -26.08
CA ALA A 32 9.76 40.06 -26.83
C ALA A 32 9.55 38.85 -27.76
N PHE A 33 8.88 37.82 -27.24
CA PHE A 33 8.52 36.63 -28.02
C PHE A 33 7.61 36.99 -29.21
N LEU A 34 6.53 37.75 -28.98
CA LEU A 34 5.62 38.18 -30.04
C LEU A 34 6.35 39.02 -31.10
N ASN A 35 7.25 39.92 -30.70
CA ASN A 35 8.05 40.72 -31.57
C ASN A 35 8.97 39.87 -32.49
N ALA A 36 9.56 38.81 -31.91
CA ALA A 36 10.42 37.89 -32.66
C ALA A 36 9.62 37.02 -33.64
N ARG A 37 8.37 36.66 -33.34
CA ARG A 37 7.51 35.83 -34.21
C ARG A 37 6.98 36.58 -35.42
N VAL A 38 6.69 37.89 -35.30
CA VAL A 38 6.23 38.75 -36.39
C VAL A 38 7.04 40.02 -36.38
N PRO A 39 8.24 40.04 -37.02
CA PRO A 39 9.07 41.25 -37.08
C PRO A 39 8.33 42.46 -37.69
N ASN A 40 7.53 42.25 -38.72
CA ASN A 40 6.73 43.29 -39.36
C ASN A 40 5.28 42.82 -39.57
N CYS A 41 4.32 43.63 -39.13
CA CYS A 41 2.90 43.42 -39.45
C CYS A 41 2.65 43.78 -40.91
N GLY A 42 1.62 43.19 -41.51
CA GLY A 42 1.15 43.58 -42.84
C GLY A 42 0.75 45.08 -42.91
N SER A 43 0.80 45.66 -44.07
CA SER A 43 0.45 47.07 -44.24
C SER A 43 -0.99 47.34 -43.79
N GLY A 44 -1.17 48.29 -42.86
CA GLY A 44 -2.46 48.63 -42.28
C GLY A 44 -3.05 47.59 -41.32
N ALA A 45 -2.33 46.48 -41.02
CA ALA A 45 -2.80 45.42 -40.13
C ALA A 45 -2.29 45.62 -38.71
N THR A 46 -3.13 45.22 -37.75
CA THR A 46 -2.76 45.12 -36.32
C THR A 46 -2.51 43.65 -36.00
N CYS A 47 -1.25 43.20 -36.04
CA CYS A 47 -0.87 41.89 -35.62
C CYS A 47 -0.74 41.79 -34.08
N LEU A 48 -0.69 40.57 -33.50
CA LEU A 48 -0.85 40.36 -32.07
C LEU A 48 0.12 41.17 -31.20
N LYS A 49 1.38 41.35 -31.65
CA LYS A 49 2.40 42.13 -30.88
C LYS A 49 2.02 43.61 -30.70
N ASN A 50 1.19 44.19 -31.62
CA ASN A 50 0.74 45.56 -31.58
C ASN A 50 -0.71 45.69 -31.11
N PHE A 51 -1.37 44.57 -30.82
CA PHE A 51 -2.77 44.57 -30.40
C PHE A 51 -2.91 45.07 -28.96
N SER A 52 -3.91 45.93 -28.74
CA SER A 52 -4.33 46.34 -27.42
C SER A 52 -5.85 46.55 -27.35
N GLN A 53 -6.44 46.38 -26.18
CA GLN A 53 -7.85 46.66 -25.96
C GLN A 53 -8.13 47.08 -24.51
N VAL A 54 -9.21 47.80 -24.27
CA VAL A 54 -9.74 48.02 -22.93
C VAL A 54 -10.33 46.72 -22.42
N THR A 55 -9.87 46.29 -21.26
CA THR A 55 -10.36 45.09 -20.56
C THR A 55 -11.43 45.43 -19.53
N VAL A 56 -12.14 44.42 -19.03
CA VAL A 56 -13.18 44.56 -18.01
C VAL A 56 -12.83 43.73 -16.77
N SER A 57 -13.26 44.19 -15.59
CA SER A 57 -13.07 43.45 -14.34
C SER A 57 -13.77 42.09 -14.39
N ARG A 58 -13.11 41.09 -13.83
CA ARG A 58 -13.67 39.76 -13.59
C ARG A 58 -13.56 39.43 -12.12
N PRO A 59 -14.66 39.07 -11.44
CA PRO A 59 -14.58 38.64 -10.06
C PRO A 59 -13.77 37.34 -9.90
N ALA A 60 -13.25 37.11 -8.70
CA ALA A 60 -12.63 35.84 -8.38
C ALA A 60 -13.65 34.70 -8.49
N THR A 61 -13.18 33.56 -8.95
CA THR A 61 -13.92 32.29 -9.02
C THR A 61 -13.05 31.18 -8.42
N PRO A 62 -13.56 29.98 -8.19
CA PRO A 62 -12.71 28.86 -7.79
C PRO A 62 -11.59 28.51 -8.79
N MET A 63 -11.72 28.96 -10.07
CA MET A 63 -10.79 28.64 -11.16
C MET A 63 -9.74 29.74 -11.38
N CYS A 64 -10.09 31.00 -11.19
CA CYS A 64 -9.23 32.17 -11.43
C CYS A 64 -9.42 33.19 -10.33
N ALA A 65 -8.31 33.79 -9.88
CA ALA A 65 -8.35 34.99 -9.06
C ALA A 65 -9.01 36.17 -9.81
N ALA A 66 -9.36 37.24 -9.09
CA ALA A 66 -9.96 38.41 -9.71
C ALA A 66 -9.00 39.04 -10.74
N TYR A 67 -9.54 39.44 -11.88
CA TYR A 67 -8.84 40.24 -12.87
C TYR A 67 -9.25 41.71 -12.76
N THR A 68 -8.28 42.58 -12.48
CA THR A 68 -8.49 44.02 -12.35
C THR A 68 -7.84 44.74 -13.53
N PRO A 69 -8.60 45.52 -14.39
CA PRO A 69 -8.05 46.34 -15.45
C PRO A 69 -7.09 47.42 -14.93
N ASP A 70 -6.13 47.82 -15.78
CA ASP A 70 -5.21 48.91 -15.44
C ASP A 70 -5.82 50.33 -15.72
N GLY A 71 -7.08 50.40 -16.13
CA GLY A 71 -7.79 51.66 -16.39
C GLY A 71 -7.63 52.24 -17.79
N GLY A 72 -6.86 51.55 -18.69
CA GLY A 72 -6.68 51.93 -20.07
C GLY A 72 -6.70 50.72 -21.00
N ALA A 73 -6.20 50.88 -22.23
CA ALA A 73 -5.97 49.78 -23.16
C ALA A 73 -4.77 48.95 -22.71
N GLU A 74 -4.93 47.68 -22.52
CA GLU A 74 -3.88 46.70 -22.17
C GLU A 74 -3.38 45.99 -23.43
N SER A 75 -2.06 45.85 -23.56
CA SER A 75 -1.46 45.10 -24.67
C SER A 75 -1.81 43.60 -24.62
N ALA A 76 -1.70 42.92 -25.76
CA ALA A 76 -1.89 41.45 -25.79
C ALA A 76 -0.96 40.74 -24.81
N ALA A 77 0.30 41.18 -24.70
CA ALA A 77 1.27 40.62 -23.75
C ALA A 77 0.81 40.82 -22.29
N ARG A 78 0.34 42.04 -21.97
CA ARG A 78 -0.21 42.34 -20.63
C ARG A 78 -1.41 41.49 -20.29
N ILE A 79 -2.37 41.35 -21.21
CA ILE A 79 -3.58 40.51 -21.03
C ILE A 79 -3.20 39.05 -20.80
N ILE A 80 -2.30 38.50 -21.65
CA ILE A 80 -1.82 37.10 -21.52
C ILE A 80 -1.15 36.89 -20.17
N TRP A 81 -0.25 37.78 -19.75
CA TRP A 81 0.44 37.68 -18.48
C TRP A 81 -0.52 37.74 -17.28
N LYS A 82 -1.42 38.73 -17.24
CA LYS A 82 -2.39 38.89 -16.14
C LYS A 82 -3.34 37.73 -16.04
N VAL A 83 -3.83 37.21 -17.16
CA VAL A 83 -4.71 36.04 -17.19
C VAL A 83 -3.98 34.78 -16.73
N ALA A 84 -2.72 34.60 -17.14
CA ALA A 84 -1.87 33.53 -16.71
C ALA A 84 -1.73 33.51 -15.17
N GLN A 85 -1.41 34.67 -14.59
CA GLN A 85 -1.32 34.84 -13.13
C GLN A 85 -2.66 34.54 -12.46
N ALA A 86 -3.76 35.07 -12.97
CA ALA A 86 -5.07 34.94 -12.37
C ALA A 86 -5.58 33.49 -12.37
N CYS A 87 -5.36 32.73 -13.45
CA CYS A 87 -5.91 31.39 -13.63
C CYS A 87 -4.91 30.26 -13.34
N GLY A 88 -3.63 30.57 -13.06
CA GLY A 88 -2.60 29.55 -12.83
C GLY A 88 -2.34 28.67 -14.07
N ILE A 89 -2.33 29.29 -15.27
CA ILE A 89 -2.03 28.63 -16.54
C ILE A 89 -0.77 29.28 -17.14
N SER A 90 0.14 28.49 -17.69
CA SER A 90 1.37 28.98 -18.29
C SER A 90 1.11 29.94 -19.46
N PRO A 91 1.78 31.12 -19.52
CA PRO A 91 1.73 32.00 -20.69
C PRO A 91 2.14 31.28 -21.99
N LYS A 92 3.05 30.31 -21.92
CA LYS A 92 3.47 29.48 -23.07
C LYS A 92 2.31 28.65 -23.62
N VAL A 93 1.50 28.07 -22.72
CA VAL A 93 0.29 27.32 -23.07
C VAL A 93 -0.74 28.22 -23.75
N ILE A 94 -0.95 29.43 -23.21
CA ILE A 94 -1.87 30.41 -23.82
C ILE A 94 -1.38 30.81 -25.23
N LEU A 95 -0.08 31.13 -25.41
CA LEU A 95 0.50 31.49 -26.71
C LEU A 95 0.35 30.34 -27.72
N VAL A 96 0.65 29.12 -27.33
CA VAL A 96 0.50 27.93 -28.19
C VAL A 96 -0.96 27.71 -28.58
N THR A 97 -1.88 27.94 -27.67
CA THR A 97 -3.33 27.78 -27.95
C THR A 97 -3.83 28.85 -28.90
N LEU A 98 -3.42 30.13 -28.74
CA LEU A 98 -3.72 31.20 -29.64
C LEU A 98 -3.22 30.90 -31.09
N GLN A 99 -2.06 30.26 -31.20
CA GLN A 99 -1.53 29.82 -32.47
C GLN A 99 -2.29 28.64 -33.06
N LYS A 100 -2.56 27.64 -32.22
CA LYS A 100 -3.22 26.40 -32.63
C LYS A 100 -4.64 26.68 -33.15
N GLU A 101 -5.39 27.57 -32.49
CA GLU A 101 -6.77 27.84 -32.80
C GLU A 101 -6.93 28.83 -33.97
N GLN A 102 -6.19 29.93 -33.99
CA GLN A 102 -6.40 31.02 -34.93
C GLN A 102 -5.16 31.47 -35.66
N GLY A 103 -3.99 30.87 -35.45
CA GLY A 103 -2.74 31.28 -36.04
C GLY A 103 -2.26 32.67 -35.59
N LEU A 104 -2.81 33.24 -34.54
CA LEU A 104 -2.65 34.64 -34.14
C LEU A 104 -1.20 35.05 -33.84
N VAL A 105 -0.40 34.15 -33.28
CA VAL A 105 0.99 34.47 -32.83
C VAL A 105 1.92 34.75 -34.01
N THR A 106 1.69 34.11 -35.18
CA THR A 106 2.55 34.27 -36.38
C THR A 106 1.86 35.03 -37.50
N ALA A 107 0.60 35.43 -37.34
CA ALA A 107 -0.15 36.15 -38.36
C ALA A 107 0.35 37.57 -38.54
N THR A 108 0.73 37.93 -39.74
CA THR A 108 1.10 39.31 -40.11
C THR A 108 -0.11 40.20 -40.37
N ASN A 109 -1.25 39.59 -40.76
CA ASN A 109 -2.52 40.26 -41.02
C ASN A 109 -3.70 39.43 -40.50
N PRO A 110 -3.88 39.32 -39.14
CA PRO A 110 -4.97 38.53 -38.58
C PRO A 110 -6.32 39.19 -38.87
N SER A 111 -7.34 38.36 -39.11
CA SER A 111 -8.71 38.81 -39.29
C SER A 111 -9.37 39.25 -37.97
N ALA A 112 -10.39 40.07 -38.04
CA ALA A 112 -11.20 40.43 -36.89
C ALA A 112 -11.87 39.19 -36.23
N ALA A 113 -12.20 38.16 -37.01
CA ALA A 113 -12.71 36.90 -36.52
C ALA A 113 -11.69 36.10 -35.69
N ALA A 114 -10.40 36.15 -36.08
CA ALA A 114 -9.31 35.50 -35.33
C ALA A 114 -9.17 36.12 -33.93
N TYR A 115 -9.29 37.41 -33.76
CA TYR A 115 -9.33 38.05 -32.45
C TYR A 115 -10.62 37.76 -31.67
N ARG A 116 -11.76 37.69 -32.39
CA ARG A 116 -13.08 37.47 -31.80
C ARG A 116 -13.17 36.10 -31.10
N TYR A 117 -12.49 35.09 -31.68
CA TYR A 117 -12.55 33.70 -31.18
C TYR A 117 -11.13 33.15 -30.92
N ALA A 118 -10.30 33.95 -30.33
CA ALA A 118 -8.84 33.79 -30.24
C ALA A 118 -8.36 32.44 -29.66
N MET A 119 -9.05 31.92 -28.67
CA MET A 119 -8.72 30.64 -28.02
C MET A 119 -9.63 29.49 -28.46
N GLY A 120 -10.68 29.73 -29.26
CA GLY A 120 -11.68 28.69 -29.55
C GLY A 120 -12.54 28.31 -28.33
N ALA A 121 -12.51 29.11 -27.28
CA ALA A 121 -13.24 28.83 -26.04
C ALA A 121 -14.76 28.96 -26.28
N ASP A 122 -15.52 27.94 -25.81
CA ASP A 122 -16.96 27.80 -26.06
C ASP A 122 -17.35 27.86 -27.56
N CYS A 123 -16.48 27.26 -28.41
CA CYS A 123 -16.71 27.10 -29.83
C CYS A 123 -16.78 25.59 -30.17
N PRO A 124 -17.90 24.91 -29.85
CA PRO A 124 -18.03 23.49 -30.14
C PRO A 124 -18.11 23.21 -31.65
N ASP A 125 -17.59 22.07 -32.10
CA ASP A 125 -17.71 21.57 -33.49
C ASP A 125 -19.15 21.10 -33.80
N THR A 126 -20.12 22.00 -33.62
CA THR A 126 -21.54 21.77 -33.87
C THR A 126 -22.11 22.87 -34.75
N PRO A 127 -23.28 22.67 -35.40
CA PRO A 127 -23.92 23.72 -36.20
C PRO A 127 -24.24 25.01 -35.44
N ILE A 128 -24.26 24.98 -34.09
CA ILE A 128 -24.53 26.16 -33.25
C ILE A 128 -23.33 27.14 -33.30
N GLY A 129 -22.12 26.63 -33.52
CA GLY A 129 -20.89 27.44 -33.58
C GLY A 129 -20.48 28.05 -32.24
N CYS A 130 -19.69 29.13 -32.30
CA CYS A 130 -19.14 29.80 -31.10
C CYS A 130 -20.20 30.62 -30.37
N ASP A 131 -20.23 30.55 -29.04
CA ASP A 131 -21.08 31.41 -28.21
C ASP A 131 -20.60 32.87 -28.27
N VAL A 132 -21.46 33.76 -28.79
CA VAL A 132 -21.15 35.19 -28.93
C VAL A 132 -20.96 35.92 -27.59
N ALA A 133 -21.44 35.38 -26.49
CA ALA A 133 -21.22 35.93 -25.15
C ALA A 133 -19.75 35.85 -24.72
N PHE A 134 -18.97 34.97 -25.33
CA PHE A 134 -17.54 34.81 -25.08
C PHE A 134 -16.66 35.35 -26.21
N ALA A 135 -17.20 36.21 -27.06
CA ALA A 135 -16.49 36.83 -28.18
C ALA A 135 -15.57 37.99 -27.72
N GLY A 136 -14.38 38.09 -28.31
CA GLY A 136 -13.38 39.15 -28.08
C GLY A 136 -12.12 38.63 -27.42
N PHE A 137 -10.95 39.26 -27.80
CA PHE A 137 -9.63 38.72 -27.45
C PHE A 137 -9.45 38.49 -25.93
N PHE A 138 -9.65 39.52 -25.11
CA PHE A 138 -9.55 39.38 -23.64
C PHE A 138 -10.47 38.30 -23.09
N ILE A 139 -11.73 38.33 -23.56
CA ILE A 139 -12.77 37.40 -23.07
C ILE A 139 -12.37 35.97 -23.43
N GLN A 140 -11.89 35.73 -24.64
CA GLN A 140 -11.44 34.42 -25.11
C GLN A 140 -10.19 33.93 -24.36
N VAL A 141 -9.19 34.80 -24.11
CA VAL A 141 -7.97 34.44 -23.36
C VAL A 141 -8.33 34.08 -21.92
N HIS A 142 -9.16 34.90 -21.26
CA HIS A 142 -9.63 34.61 -19.91
C HIS A 142 -10.49 33.34 -19.85
N ARG A 143 -11.43 33.19 -20.79
CA ARG A 143 -12.32 32.04 -20.81
C ARG A 143 -11.60 30.72 -21.13
N GLY A 144 -10.64 30.75 -22.06
CA GLY A 144 -9.82 29.58 -22.39
C GLY A 144 -8.99 29.11 -21.18
N ALA A 145 -8.32 30.03 -20.51
CA ALA A 145 -7.57 29.72 -19.30
C ALA A 145 -8.49 29.21 -18.14
N TYR A 146 -9.67 29.86 -17.97
CA TYR A 146 -10.70 29.42 -17.03
C TYR A 146 -11.17 27.98 -17.32
N LEU A 147 -11.45 27.63 -18.57
CA LEU A 147 -11.87 26.28 -18.96
C LEU A 147 -10.78 25.26 -18.72
N MET A 148 -9.52 25.58 -19.06
CA MET A 148 -8.37 24.69 -18.79
C MET A 148 -8.24 24.40 -17.29
N LYS A 149 -8.44 25.43 -16.44
CA LYS A 149 -8.41 25.23 -14.98
C LYS A 149 -9.65 24.46 -14.49
N ARG A 150 -10.83 24.72 -15.07
CA ARG A 150 -12.06 24.01 -14.76
C ARG A 150 -11.94 22.50 -14.99
N TYR A 151 -11.27 22.10 -16.05
CA TYR A 151 -11.11 20.68 -16.39
C TYR A 151 -10.19 19.91 -15.41
N THR A 152 -9.47 20.62 -14.52
CA THR A 152 -8.70 19.98 -13.45
C THR A 152 -9.51 19.67 -12.19
N GLN A 153 -10.76 20.15 -12.10
CA GLN A 153 -11.54 20.04 -10.87
C GLN A 153 -12.38 18.76 -10.89
N PRO A 154 -12.34 17.96 -9.81
CA PRO A 154 -13.20 16.78 -9.69
C PRO A 154 -14.68 17.16 -9.60
N PRO A 155 -15.60 16.23 -9.95
CA PRO A 155 -17.04 16.43 -9.83
C PRO A 155 -17.44 16.84 -8.41
N GLY A 156 -18.34 17.82 -8.31
CA GLY A 156 -18.87 18.26 -7.01
C GLY A 156 -17.95 19.19 -6.20
N THR A 157 -16.76 19.54 -6.70
CA THR A 157 -15.91 20.54 -6.07
C THR A 157 -16.25 21.94 -6.52
N GLY A 158 -16.90 22.69 -5.65
CA GLY A 158 -17.25 24.09 -5.85
C GLY A 158 -18.73 24.33 -5.55
N ALA A 159 -19.03 25.11 -4.51
CA ALA A 159 -20.38 25.45 -4.10
C ALA A 159 -21.17 26.01 -5.27
N GLY A 160 -22.26 25.35 -5.65
CA GLY A 160 -23.23 25.81 -6.66
C GLY A 160 -22.78 25.62 -8.10
N THR A 161 -21.72 24.89 -8.38
CA THR A 161 -21.34 24.59 -9.74
C THR A 161 -21.96 23.28 -10.20
N ILE A 162 -22.68 23.34 -11.30
CA ILE A 162 -23.07 22.20 -12.16
C ILE A 162 -21.82 21.64 -12.89
N TYR A 163 -20.68 21.48 -12.18
CA TYR A 163 -19.56 20.70 -12.67
C TYR A 163 -19.96 19.26 -12.49
N THR A 164 -20.81 18.89 -13.40
CA THR A 164 -21.29 17.54 -13.49
C THR A 164 -20.16 16.64 -13.95
N ASP A 165 -20.18 15.46 -13.46
CA ASP A 165 -19.60 14.17 -13.78
C ASP A 165 -19.19 13.94 -15.25
N ARG A 166 -19.35 14.92 -16.14
CA ARG A 166 -19.12 14.78 -17.58
C ARG A 166 -17.66 14.83 -18.00
N PHE A 167 -16.81 15.55 -17.28
CA PHE A 167 -15.43 15.77 -17.75
C PHE A 167 -14.47 14.75 -17.19
N ASP A 168 -14.56 14.39 -15.92
CA ASP A 168 -13.69 13.40 -15.28
C ASP A 168 -13.89 11.98 -15.83
N LEU A 169 -15.05 11.67 -16.38
CA LEU A 169 -15.35 10.34 -16.93
C LEU A 169 -14.83 10.13 -18.36
N ARG A 170 -14.46 11.18 -19.09
CA ARG A 170 -14.06 11.04 -20.50
C ARG A 170 -12.64 10.58 -20.69
N TYR A 171 -11.70 11.17 -19.97
CA TYR A 171 -10.26 10.96 -20.17
C TYR A 171 -9.52 10.91 -18.81
N PRO A 172 -9.89 10.00 -17.88
CA PRO A 172 -9.37 10.02 -16.52
C PRO A 172 -7.88 9.70 -16.49
N VAL A 173 -7.16 10.40 -15.60
CA VAL A 173 -5.73 10.15 -15.36
C VAL A 173 -5.54 8.76 -14.74
N GLY A 174 -4.53 8.04 -15.20
CA GLY A 174 -4.22 6.68 -14.74
C GLY A 174 -5.03 5.58 -15.44
N VAL A 175 -5.93 5.94 -16.35
CA VAL A 175 -6.79 4.98 -17.06
C VAL A 175 -6.50 5.00 -18.56
N THR A 176 -6.44 3.82 -19.18
CA THR A 176 -6.36 3.71 -20.65
C THR A 176 -7.74 3.92 -21.26
N THR A 177 -7.88 4.98 -22.05
CA THR A 177 -9.13 5.36 -22.73
C THR A 177 -8.96 5.26 -24.24
N ASN A 178 -9.99 4.77 -24.94
CA ASN A 178 -10.01 4.76 -26.39
C ASN A 178 -10.38 6.15 -26.93
N ILE A 179 -9.42 6.85 -27.54
CA ILE A 179 -9.59 8.19 -28.04
C ILE A 179 -9.75 8.16 -29.56
N LEU A 180 -10.77 8.86 -30.09
CA LEU A 180 -10.99 9.00 -31.53
C LEU A 180 -9.84 9.73 -32.21
N TYR A 181 -9.55 9.35 -33.44
CA TYR A 181 -8.58 10.09 -34.27
C TYR A 181 -9.14 11.41 -34.78
N SER A 182 -10.42 11.47 -35.16
CA SER A 182 -11.09 12.69 -35.62
C SER A 182 -12.61 12.56 -35.46
N PRO A 183 -13.39 13.67 -35.56
CA PRO A 183 -14.85 13.60 -35.45
C PRO A 183 -15.49 12.81 -36.61
N ASN A 184 -14.82 12.71 -37.73
CA ASN A 184 -15.30 12.00 -38.92
C ASN A 184 -14.80 10.56 -39.04
N CYS A 185 -14.15 10.04 -37.98
CA CYS A 185 -13.52 8.72 -37.96
C CYS A 185 -14.06 7.90 -36.79
N SER A 186 -14.48 6.66 -37.07
CA SER A 186 -14.92 5.72 -36.01
C SER A 186 -13.76 4.98 -35.34
N THR A 187 -12.54 5.10 -35.89
CA THR A 187 -11.35 4.42 -35.35
C THR A 187 -10.79 5.18 -34.16
N THR A 188 -10.45 4.42 -33.12
CA THR A 188 -9.87 4.91 -31.88
C THR A 188 -8.45 4.38 -31.66
N ARG A 189 -7.72 5.04 -30.77
CA ARG A 189 -6.44 4.58 -30.24
C ARG A 189 -6.55 4.44 -28.71
N PRO A 190 -6.10 3.33 -28.11
CA PRO A 190 -5.96 3.24 -26.66
C PRO A 190 -4.83 4.15 -26.20
N VAL A 191 -5.11 5.07 -25.27
CA VAL A 191 -4.18 6.03 -24.69
C VAL A 191 -4.26 5.98 -23.18
N ALA A 192 -3.17 5.69 -22.52
CA ALA A 192 -3.03 5.77 -21.06
C ALA A 192 -2.64 7.22 -20.69
N ILE A 193 -3.60 8.00 -20.22
CA ILE A 193 -3.37 9.40 -19.83
C ILE A 193 -2.68 9.42 -18.47
N ARG A 194 -1.48 10.05 -18.40
CA ARG A 194 -0.62 9.94 -17.23
C ARG A 194 -0.62 11.15 -16.30
N ASN A 195 -1.12 12.30 -16.76
CA ASN A 195 -1.12 13.52 -15.96
C ASN A 195 -2.32 14.42 -16.26
N GLN A 196 -2.51 15.41 -15.38
CA GLN A 196 -3.66 16.31 -15.43
C GLN A 196 -3.63 17.24 -16.66
N ALA A 197 -2.48 17.72 -17.06
CA ALA A 197 -2.33 18.59 -18.23
C ALA A 197 -2.74 17.90 -19.55
N THR A 198 -2.34 16.64 -19.73
CA THR A 198 -2.77 15.83 -20.88
C THR A 198 -4.26 15.54 -20.86
N HIS A 199 -4.83 15.26 -19.68
CA HIS A 199 -6.28 15.14 -19.48
C HIS A 199 -7.00 16.42 -19.94
N VAL A 200 -6.55 17.59 -19.48
CA VAL A 200 -7.11 18.91 -19.88
C VAL A 200 -7.07 19.09 -21.39
N LEU A 201 -5.96 18.76 -22.05
CA LEU A 201 -5.82 18.89 -23.50
C LEU A 201 -6.81 17.99 -24.25
N TYR A 202 -7.08 16.77 -23.78
CA TYR A 202 -8.08 15.89 -24.41
C TYR A 202 -9.52 16.33 -24.15
N ILE A 203 -9.82 17.01 -23.06
CA ILE A 203 -11.14 17.62 -22.88
C ILE A 203 -11.29 18.84 -23.79
N TYR A 204 -10.23 19.63 -23.94
CA TYR A 204 -10.21 20.80 -24.81
C TYR A 204 -10.24 20.43 -26.30
N THR A 205 -9.53 19.37 -26.70
CA THR A 205 -9.43 18.85 -28.07
C THR A 205 -9.51 17.32 -28.04
N PRO A 206 -10.71 16.71 -28.19
CA PRO A 206 -10.97 15.31 -27.85
C PRO A 206 -10.49 14.29 -28.89
N TYR A 207 -9.36 14.59 -29.58
CA TYR A 207 -8.83 13.75 -30.66
C TYR A 207 -7.33 13.54 -30.51
N THR A 208 -6.86 12.32 -30.88
CA THR A 208 -5.44 11.96 -30.94
C THR A 208 -4.96 11.91 -32.40
N PRO A 209 -3.76 12.39 -32.75
CA PRO A 209 -3.26 12.28 -34.11
C PRO A 209 -3.03 10.82 -34.52
N ASN A 210 -3.35 10.48 -35.77
CA ASN A 210 -3.00 9.20 -36.38
C ASN A 210 -1.58 9.21 -36.95
N GLY A 211 -1.08 8.05 -37.43
CA GLY A 211 0.26 7.92 -37.99
C GLY A 211 0.53 8.87 -39.18
N ALA A 212 -0.45 9.03 -40.08
CA ALA A 212 -0.33 9.96 -41.19
C ALA A 212 -0.20 11.41 -40.72
N THR A 213 -0.98 11.83 -39.73
CA THR A 213 -0.88 13.16 -39.12
C THR A 213 0.51 13.43 -38.54
N MET A 214 1.13 12.43 -37.89
CA MET A 214 2.46 12.53 -37.33
C MET A 214 3.55 12.54 -38.41
N GLN A 215 3.41 11.77 -39.50
CA GLN A 215 4.30 11.76 -40.61
C GLN A 215 4.36 13.16 -41.31
N TYR A 216 3.21 13.82 -41.43
CA TYR A 216 3.12 15.20 -42.02
C TYR A 216 3.14 16.26 -40.89
N LEU A 217 4.14 16.21 -40.03
CA LEU A 217 4.20 17.00 -38.77
C LEU A 217 4.07 18.52 -39.00
N TYR A 218 4.66 19.06 -40.09
CA TYR A 218 4.70 20.50 -40.44
C TYR A 218 3.67 20.91 -41.49
N GLY A 219 2.75 20.02 -41.86
CA GLY A 219 1.74 20.30 -42.90
C GLY A 219 0.43 19.58 -42.63
N ALA A 220 -0.49 19.68 -43.57
CA ALA A 220 -1.69 18.84 -43.59
C ALA A 220 -1.40 17.51 -44.31
N VAL A 221 -2.07 16.44 -43.92
CA VAL A 221 -2.05 15.18 -44.66
C VAL A 221 -2.67 15.43 -46.03
N PRO A 222 -1.97 15.12 -47.17
CA PRO A 222 -2.54 15.31 -48.50
C PRO A 222 -3.76 14.43 -48.72
N LYS A 223 -4.74 14.93 -49.48
CA LYS A 223 -5.91 14.16 -49.86
C LYS A 223 -5.51 12.91 -50.66
N GLY A 224 -6.05 11.75 -50.30
CA GLY A 224 -5.73 10.49 -50.95
C GLY A 224 -4.58 9.71 -50.28
N VAL A 225 -3.89 10.29 -49.31
CA VAL A 225 -2.97 9.56 -48.47
C VAL A 225 -3.78 8.74 -47.44
N ASP A 226 -3.36 7.52 -47.20
CA ASP A 226 -3.99 6.67 -46.17
C ASP A 226 -3.99 7.37 -44.79
N GLY A 227 -5.16 7.36 -44.13
CA GLY A 227 -5.36 8.09 -42.90
C GLY A 227 -5.78 9.57 -43.02
N TYR A 228 -5.94 10.11 -44.24
CA TYR A 228 -6.39 11.48 -44.49
C TYR A 228 -7.73 11.79 -43.81
N ASP A 229 -8.72 10.93 -43.98
CA ASP A 229 -10.07 11.14 -43.44
C ASP A 229 -10.14 11.08 -41.89
N CYS A 230 -9.14 10.44 -41.28
CA CYS A 230 -8.97 10.34 -39.84
C CYS A 230 -7.92 11.30 -39.27
N ALA A 231 -7.45 12.27 -40.03
CA ALA A 231 -6.42 13.20 -39.58
C ALA A 231 -6.99 14.25 -38.61
N SER A 232 -6.35 14.40 -37.45
CA SER A 232 -6.62 15.50 -36.51
C SER A 232 -5.32 16.21 -36.12
N TYR A 233 -5.41 17.51 -36.03
CA TYR A 233 -4.22 18.36 -35.91
C TYR A 233 -4.10 19.05 -34.55
N GLY A 234 -5.16 19.09 -33.74
CA GLY A 234 -5.23 19.91 -32.53
C GLY A 234 -4.13 19.62 -31.52
N ASN A 235 -4.10 18.41 -30.96
CA ASN A 235 -3.07 18.02 -29.96
C ASN A 235 -1.68 17.87 -30.57
N ARG A 236 -1.58 17.41 -31.85
CA ARG A 236 -0.31 17.45 -32.58
C ARG A 236 0.26 18.87 -32.71
N ASN A 237 -0.56 19.85 -33.15
CA ASN A 237 -0.13 21.24 -33.31
C ASN A 237 0.22 21.89 -31.98
N PHE A 238 -0.54 21.60 -30.89
CA PHE A 238 -0.19 22.05 -29.55
C PHE A 238 1.22 21.58 -29.16
N TRP A 239 1.47 20.26 -29.19
CA TRP A 239 2.75 19.66 -28.86
C TRP A 239 3.88 20.20 -29.76
N ARG A 240 3.68 20.26 -31.08
CA ARG A 240 4.67 20.76 -32.04
C ARG A 240 5.02 22.22 -31.79
N TYR A 241 4.03 23.13 -31.67
CA TYR A 241 4.31 24.54 -31.40
C TYR A 241 5.01 24.76 -30.08
N PHE A 242 4.61 24.01 -29.05
CA PHE A 242 5.30 24.09 -27.75
C PHE A 242 6.77 23.67 -27.90
N THR A 243 7.01 22.51 -28.53
CA THR A 243 8.38 21.99 -28.77
C THR A 243 9.22 22.93 -29.59
N ASP A 244 8.69 23.42 -30.70
CA ASP A 244 9.43 24.32 -31.64
C ASP A 244 9.77 25.66 -30.97
N TRP A 245 8.95 26.17 -30.07
CA TRP A 245 9.08 27.49 -29.49
C TRP A 245 9.78 27.50 -28.14
N PHE A 246 9.53 26.53 -27.31
CA PHE A 246 9.92 26.52 -25.90
C PHE A 246 10.76 25.30 -25.49
N GLY A 247 11.00 24.38 -26.41
CA GLY A 247 11.67 23.10 -26.14
C GLY A 247 10.71 22.01 -25.75
N SER A 248 11.21 20.88 -25.26
CA SER A 248 10.37 19.73 -24.92
C SER A 248 9.25 20.11 -23.96
N PRO A 249 7.98 19.81 -24.29
CA PRO A 249 6.86 20.07 -23.38
C PRO A 249 6.84 19.14 -22.17
N THR A 250 7.53 18.01 -22.24
CA THR A 250 7.60 16.99 -21.19
C THR A 250 8.86 17.09 -20.34
N GLN A 251 9.84 17.91 -20.74
CA GLN A 251 10.97 18.29 -19.89
C GLN A 251 10.58 19.53 -19.08
N ASP A 252 10.48 19.33 -17.79
CA ASP A 252 10.20 20.39 -16.81
C ASP A 252 11.49 21.17 -16.59
N ARG A 253 11.67 22.29 -17.30
CA ARG A 253 12.77 23.21 -16.99
C ARG A 253 12.58 23.76 -15.59
N GLY A 254 13.61 23.63 -14.76
CA GLY A 254 13.59 24.09 -13.39
C GLY A 254 12.99 23.12 -12.39
N VAL A 255 12.54 21.94 -12.81
CA VAL A 255 12.09 20.87 -11.89
C VAL A 255 13.10 19.74 -11.96
N PRO A 256 13.72 19.38 -10.82
CA PRO A 256 14.57 18.21 -10.75
C PRO A 256 13.82 16.95 -11.18
N TYR A 257 14.51 16.02 -11.80
CA TYR A 257 13.96 14.72 -12.18
C TYR A 257 14.98 13.62 -11.97
N GLY A 258 14.51 12.36 -11.88
CA GLY A 258 15.36 11.23 -11.59
C GLY A 258 14.57 9.93 -11.45
N ALA A 259 15.24 8.90 -10.98
CA ALA A 259 14.64 7.61 -10.73
C ALA A 259 15.31 6.89 -9.54
N ILE A 260 14.51 6.13 -8.79
CA ILE A 260 15.00 5.10 -7.90
C ILE A 260 15.25 3.85 -8.75
N THR A 261 16.48 3.37 -8.78
CA THR A 261 16.87 2.19 -9.59
C THR A 261 16.79 0.88 -8.81
N SER A 262 17.11 0.93 -7.51
CA SER A 262 16.95 -0.22 -6.62
C SER A 262 16.89 0.21 -5.16
N VAL A 263 16.37 -0.70 -4.32
CA VAL A 263 16.44 -0.58 -2.86
C VAL A 263 16.93 -1.90 -2.31
N SER A 264 17.94 -1.86 -1.44
CA SER A 264 18.49 -3.02 -0.77
C SER A 264 18.35 -2.86 0.74
N SER A 265 17.93 -3.93 1.44
CA SER A 265 17.78 -3.93 2.88
C SER A 265 18.39 -5.20 3.45
N THR A 266 19.48 -5.07 4.23
CA THR A 266 20.22 -6.17 4.84
C THR A 266 20.23 -6.10 6.37
N THR A 267 19.76 -5.01 6.94
CA THR A 267 19.73 -4.76 8.39
C THR A 267 18.32 -4.33 8.80
N ALA A 268 17.87 -4.79 9.98
CA ALA A 268 16.52 -4.47 10.50
C ALA A 268 16.24 -2.96 10.47
N GLY A 269 15.13 -2.59 9.83
CA GLY A 269 14.72 -1.20 9.71
C GLY A 269 15.72 -0.30 8.98
N THR A 270 16.74 -0.87 8.33
CA THR A 270 17.74 -0.13 7.57
C THR A 270 17.73 -0.57 6.11
N PHE A 271 17.75 0.38 5.21
CA PHE A 271 17.81 0.12 3.78
C PHE A 271 18.62 1.18 3.06
N THR A 272 19.21 0.82 1.92
CA THR A 272 19.90 1.74 1.03
C THR A 272 19.13 1.90 -0.27
N ILE A 273 18.90 3.14 -0.67
CA ILE A 273 18.23 3.52 -1.91
C ILE A 273 19.31 3.90 -2.91
N HIS A 274 19.30 3.26 -4.06
CA HIS A 274 20.15 3.59 -5.20
C HIS A 274 19.32 4.29 -6.28
N GLY A 275 19.90 5.30 -6.92
CA GLY A 275 19.20 6.01 -7.98
C GLY A 275 20.03 7.17 -8.53
N TRP A 276 19.36 8.03 -9.27
CA TRP A 276 19.96 9.25 -9.81
C TRP A 276 18.94 10.41 -9.84
N ALA A 277 19.42 11.64 -9.74
CA ALA A 277 18.60 12.84 -9.86
C ALA A 277 19.42 13.99 -10.44
N VAL A 278 18.83 14.76 -11.36
CA VAL A 278 19.38 15.97 -11.96
C VAL A 278 18.43 17.14 -11.81
N ASP A 279 18.99 18.33 -11.64
CA ASP A 279 18.27 19.60 -11.68
C ASP A 279 18.66 20.33 -12.98
N PRO A 280 17.74 20.49 -13.96
CA PRO A 280 18.04 21.09 -15.24
C PRO A 280 18.56 22.54 -15.17
N ASP A 281 18.25 23.24 -14.07
CA ASP A 281 18.67 24.64 -13.87
C ASP A 281 20.11 24.76 -13.35
N ARG A 282 20.66 23.66 -12.84
CA ARG A 282 21.94 23.65 -12.13
C ARG A 282 23.06 22.91 -12.85
N GLY A 283 22.79 22.33 -14.02
CA GLY A 283 23.81 21.66 -14.84
C GLY A 283 24.50 20.51 -14.09
N ASP A 284 25.74 20.71 -13.69
CA ASP A 284 26.60 19.76 -13.00
C ASP A 284 26.49 19.80 -11.45
N ALA A 285 25.59 20.61 -10.90
CA ALA A 285 25.43 20.71 -9.44
C ALA A 285 24.63 19.54 -8.87
N SER A 286 25.03 19.11 -7.68
CA SER A 286 24.37 18.04 -6.92
C SER A 286 22.94 18.42 -6.52
N VAL A 287 22.02 17.44 -6.52
CA VAL A 287 20.62 17.60 -6.12
C VAL A 287 20.43 17.07 -4.68
N LEU A 288 19.86 17.89 -3.79
CA LEU A 288 19.45 17.46 -2.46
C LEU A 288 18.19 16.58 -2.57
N LEU A 289 18.16 15.49 -1.80
CA LEU A 289 17.10 14.50 -1.81
C LEU A 289 16.53 14.31 -0.41
N ASN A 290 15.19 14.29 -0.29
CA ASN A 290 14.48 13.92 0.93
C ASN A 290 13.84 12.54 0.76
N VAL A 291 13.97 11.68 1.77
CA VAL A 291 13.45 10.30 1.75
C VAL A 291 12.25 10.19 2.67
N PHE A 292 11.17 9.59 2.14
CA PHE A 292 9.93 9.31 2.85
C PHE A 292 9.64 7.81 2.83
N VAL A 293 9.17 7.27 3.97
CA VAL A 293 8.63 5.91 4.09
C VAL A 293 7.19 6.02 4.57
N GLY A 294 6.25 5.49 3.79
CA GLY A 294 4.84 5.86 3.95
C GLY A 294 4.65 7.36 3.75
N ASP A 295 4.12 8.04 4.77
CA ASP A 295 3.95 9.49 4.80
C ASP A 295 4.97 10.19 5.71
N GLY A 296 5.88 9.43 6.36
CA GLY A 296 6.90 9.94 7.27
C GLY A 296 8.20 10.33 6.56
N TYR A 297 8.83 11.44 7.01
CA TYR A 297 10.18 11.81 6.62
C TYR A 297 11.21 11.00 7.43
N TYR A 298 12.19 10.39 6.74
CA TYR A 298 13.20 9.51 7.38
C TYR A 298 14.64 9.97 7.21
N GLY A 299 14.91 10.91 6.31
CA GLY A 299 16.24 11.45 6.13
C GLY A 299 16.46 12.12 4.79
N SER A 300 17.68 12.57 4.55
CA SER A 300 18.08 13.22 3.31
C SER A 300 19.43 12.72 2.82
N GLY A 301 19.71 12.94 1.55
CA GLY A 301 20.97 12.67 0.90
C GLY A 301 21.21 13.60 -0.27
N VAL A 302 22.26 13.34 -1.05
CA VAL A 302 22.65 14.17 -2.19
C VAL A 302 22.97 13.27 -3.36
N ALA A 303 22.46 13.63 -4.56
CA ALA A 303 22.84 13.00 -5.82
C ALA A 303 24.14 13.62 -6.33
N ASN A 304 25.29 13.01 -5.95
CA ASN A 304 26.63 13.50 -6.27
C ASN A 304 27.63 12.37 -6.57
N LEU A 305 27.16 11.14 -6.67
CA LEU A 305 28.01 10.00 -6.99
C LEU A 305 28.16 9.86 -8.51
N THR A 306 29.33 9.42 -8.96
CA THR A 306 29.59 9.18 -10.37
C THR A 306 29.04 7.83 -10.80
N ASP A 307 28.20 7.84 -11.86
CA ASP A 307 27.72 6.64 -12.54
C ASP A 307 27.97 6.76 -14.05
N SER A 308 28.77 5.85 -14.58
CA SER A 308 29.14 5.82 -16.01
C SER A 308 27.95 5.49 -16.91
N ALA A 309 26.90 4.86 -16.40
CA ALA A 309 25.66 4.59 -17.15
C ALA A 309 24.90 5.88 -17.48
N LEU A 310 25.05 6.93 -16.70
CA LEU A 310 24.41 8.24 -16.95
C LEU A 310 25.03 8.99 -18.14
N THR A 311 26.26 8.70 -18.53
CA THR A 311 26.94 9.35 -19.67
C THR A 311 26.27 9.11 -21.01
N SER A 312 25.65 7.95 -21.21
CA SER A 312 24.97 7.61 -22.47
C SER A 312 23.64 8.34 -22.67
N TRP A 313 23.04 8.88 -21.58
CA TRP A 313 21.71 9.46 -21.57
C TRP A 313 21.71 10.99 -21.41
N TYR A 314 22.72 11.57 -20.72
CA TYR A 314 22.74 12.98 -20.33
C TYR A 314 24.14 13.60 -20.42
N THR A 315 24.68 13.71 -21.62
CA THR A 315 25.98 14.39 -21.86
C THR A 315 26.00 15.87 -21.42
N ALA A 316 24.82 16.48 -21.21
CA ALA A 316 24.70 17.89 -20.85
C ALA A 316 24.89 18.17 -19.35
N PHE A 317 24.74 17.15 -18.48
CA PHE A 317 24.74 17.31 -17.00
C PHE A 317 25.94 16.64 -16.32
N GLY A 318 26.79 15.92 -17.04
CA GLY A 318 27.90 15.16 -16.45
C GLY A 318 27.45 13.83 -15.82
N THR A 319 28.34 13.18 -15.06
CA THR A 319 28.16 11.83 -14.50
C THR A 319 27.89 11.80 -13.00
N ALA A 320 28.00 12.93 -12.31
CA ALA A 320 27.96 13.02 -10.85
C ALA A 320 26.56 13.32 -10.32
N HIS A 321 25.58 12.46 -10.67
CA HIS A 321 24.17 12.61 -10.31
C HIS A 321 23.54 11.35 -9.75
N ALA A 322 24.31 10.30 -9.51
CA ALA A 322 23.84 9.11 -8.80
C ALA A 322 23.79 9.36 -7.28
N PHE A 323 23.00 8.57 -6.59
CA PHE A 323 22.94 8.59 -5.12
C PHE A 323 22.81 7.18 -4.53
N ASP A 324 23.40 7.03 -3.36
CA ASP A 324 23.24 5.91 -2.44
C ASP A 324 22.90 6.49 -1.07
N ILE A 325 21.63 6.36 -0.66
CA ILE A 325 21.13 6.94 0.60
C ILE A 325 20.75 5.79 1.55
N THR A 326 21.44 5.68 2.66
CA THR A 326 21.10 4.70 3.70
C THR A 326 20.21 5.35 4.75
N ILE A 327 19.05 4.75 4.98
CA ILE A 327 18.04 5.15 5.95
C ILE A 327 17.97 4.08 7.04
N SER A 328 17.86 4.53 8.31
CA SER A 328 17.69 3.65 9.47
C SER A 328 16.43 4.01 10.24
N GLY A 329 15.88 3.06 11.01
CA GLY A 329 14.69 3.23 11.84
C GLY A 329 13.38 3.21 11.05
N ALA A 330 13.41 2.74 9.80
CA ALA A 330 12.19 2.54 9.01
C ALA A 330 11.40 1.32 9.51
N PRO A 331 10.05 1.33 9.42
CA PRO A 331 9.25 0.16 9.72
C PRO A 331 9.63 -0.99 8.78
N PRO A 332 9.86 -2.20 9.28
CA PRO A 332 10.12 -3.36 8.42
C PRO A 332 8.84 -3.83 7.70
N GLY A 333 9.00 -4.74 6.73
CA GLY A 333 7.93 -5.22 5.85
C GLY A 333 7.83 -4.41 4.57
N ASP A 334 6.75 -4.63 3.82
CA ASP A 334 6.50 -3.93 2.56
C ASP A 334 6.20 -2.45 2.83
N GLN A 335 7.06 -1.57 2.35
CA GLN A 335 6.99 -0.14 2.58
C GLN A 335 6.92 0.63 1.26
N ARG A 336 6.12 1.70 1.23
CA ARG A 336 6.20 2.68 0.16
C ARG A 336 7.38 3.61 0.42
N VAL A 337 8.40 3.56 -0.42
CA VAL A 337 9.58 4.41 -0.34
C VAL A 337 9.57 5.42 -1.47
N CYS A 338 9.62 6.70 -1.13
CA CYS A 338 9.58 7.82 -2.06
C CYS A 338 10.80 8.73 -1.81
N VAL A 339 11.35 9.28 -2.89
CA VAL A 339 12.43 10.27 -2.85
C VAL A 339 11.93 11.56 -3.48
N GLN A 340 11.99 12.66 -2.75
CA GLN A 340 11.73 14.00 -3.27
C GLN A 340 13.06 14.64 -3.68
N ALA A 341 13.18 15.01 -4.94
CA ALA A 341 14.30 15.81 -5.43
C ALA A 341 14.03 17.30 -5.14
N VAL A 342 14.87 17.90 -4.30
CA VAL A 342 14.67 19.29 -3.86
C VAL A 342 15.14 20.25 -4.91
N ASN A 343 14.22 21.04 -5.45
CA ASN A 343 14.54 22.16 -6.34
C ASN A 343 15.26 23.26 -5.54
N THR A 344 16.31 23.78 -6.12
CA THR A 344 17.16 24.78 -5.45
C THR A 344 16.42 26.11 -5.29
N ALA A 345 16.53 26.73 -4.11
CA ALA A 345 15.94 28.03 -3.84
C ALA A 345 16.39 29.07 -4.89
N GLY A 346 15.42 29.73 -5.55
CA GLY A 346 15.65 30.74 -6.59
C GLY A 346 15.62 30.21 -8.03
N SER A 347 15.50 28.88 -8.24
CA SER A 347 15.20 28.30 -9.55
C SER A 347 13.69 28.21 -9.77
N ALA A 348 13.26 28.15 -11.04
CA ALA A 348 11.86 27.94 -11.38
C ALA A 348 11.43 26.49 -11.09
N GLY A 349 10.16 26.31 -10.69
CA GLY A 349 9.57 24.99 -10.50
C GLY A 349 9.37 24.59 -9.01
N TYR A 350 8.98 23.34 -8.80
CA TYR A 350 8.71 22.74 -7.49
C TYR A 350 9.65 21.54 -7.23
N SER A 351 9.66 21.03 -6.01
CA SER A 351 10.42 19.84 -5.63
C SER A 351 9.58 18.57 -5.88
N PRO A 352 9.81 17.84 -6.98
CA PRO A 352 9.00 16.68 -7.34
C PRO A 352 9.34 15.47 -6.47
N VAL A 353 8.38 14.58 -6.31
CA VAL A 353 8.61 13.23 -5.79
C VAL A 353 8.89 12.32 -6.99
N LEU A 354 10.03 11.65 -6.98
CA LEU A 354 10.37 10.63 -7.97
C LEU A 354 9.39 9.45 -7.86
N PRO A 355 9.22 8.63 -8.92
CA PRO A 355 8.36 7.46 -8.83
C PRO A 355 8.70 6.61 -7.61
N CYS A 356 7.70 6.41 -6.72
CA CYS A 356 7.88 5.63 -5.50
C CYS A 356 8.05 4.14 -5.82
N VAL A 357 8.80 3.44 -4.98
CA VAL A 357 8.99 1.99 -5.05
C VAL A 357 8.44 1.31 -3.79
N TYR A 358 8.22 0.01 -3.85
CA TYR A 358 7.60 -0.77 -2.77
C TYR A 358 8.52 -1.92 -2.34
N PRO A 359 9.69 -1.63 -1.74
CA PRO A 359 10.59 -2.68 -1.26
C PRO A 359 10.08 -3.34 0.02
N THR A 360 10.49 -4.59 0.23
CA THR A 360 10.39 -5.23 1.55
C THR A 360 11.62 -4.84 2.37
N ILE A 361 11.40 -4.07 3.45
CA ILE A 361 12.47 -3.69 4.40
C ILE A 361 12.64 -4.82 5.40
N SER A 362 13.89 -5.25 5.63
CA SER A 362 14.22 -6.38 6.51
C SER A 362 13.70 -6.19 7.93
N HIS A 363 13.14 -7.27 8.51
CA HIS A 363 12.66 -7.31 9.89
C HIS A 363 13.79 -7.50 10.90
N CYS A 364 14.91 -8.05 10.45
CA CYS A 364 16.09 -8.32 11.28
C CYS A 364 17.35 -8.14 10.44
N GLY A 365 18.45 -7.84 11.08
CA GLY A 365 19.69 -7.52 10.40
C GLY A 365 20.33 -8.71 9.71
N GLY A 366 20.29 -8.81 8.39
CA GLY A 366 21.10 -9.65 7.46
C GLY A 366 21.79 -10.94 7.95
N SER A 367 21.42 -11.41 9.12
CA SER A 367 21.90 -12.65 9.71
C SER A 367 21.09 -13.81 9.16
N VAL A 368 21.72 -14.96 8.99
CA VAL A 368 21.02 -16.25 8.82
C VAL A 368 19.91 -16.32 9.88
N GLY A 369 18.67 -16.65 9.48
CA GLY A 369 17.53 -16.76 10.40
C GLY A 369 16.52 -15.61 10.38
N CYS A 370 16.63 -14.69 9.43
CA CYS A 370 15.64 -13.63 9.27
C CYS A 370 14.45 -14.08 8.42
N PRO A 371 13.19 -13.98 8.92
CA PRO A 371 12.02 -14.36 8.15
C PRO A 371 11.87 -13.47 6.90
N SER A 372 11.62 -14.07 5.76
CA SER A 372 11.32 -13.36 4.53
C SER A 372 9.92 -12.70 4.58
N THR A 373 9.02 -13.24 5.40
CA THR A 373 7.64 -12.77 5.55
C THR A 373 7.25 -12.67 7.03
N VAL A 374 6.56 -11.57 7.40
CA VAL A 374 5.92 -11.41 8.70
C VAL A 374 4.46 -11.03 8.48
N ASP A 375 3.58 -11.97 8.76
CA ASP A 375 2.13 -11.80 8.58
C ASP A 375 1.36 -11.86 9.91
N ARG A 376 0.04 -11.79 9.84
CA ARG A 376 -0.85 -11.82 11.00
C ARG A 376 -2.15 -12.56 10.66
N ILE A 377 -2.63 -13.36 11.60
CA ILE A 377 -4.01 -13.86 11.61
C ILE A 377 -4.73 -13.10 12.71
N ALA A 378 -5.75 -12.30 12.35
CA ALA A 378 -6.51 -11.47 13.27
C ALA A 378 -7.99 -11.53 12.95
N GLY A 379 -8.82 -11.21 13.95
CA GLY A 379 -10.27 -11.12 13.81
C GLY A 379 -10.84 -10.07 14.77
N ALA A 380 -12.12 -9.78 14.65
CA ALA A 380 -12.82 -8.83 15.51
C ALA A 380 -12.83 -9.27 16.99
N ASP A 381 -12.80 -10.58 17.21
CA ASP A 381 -12.78 -11.21 18.53
C ASP A 381 -12.08 -12.58 18.46
N ARG A 382 -11.99 -13.27 19.62
CA ARG A 382 -11.38 -14.60 19.74
C ARG A 382 -12.05 -15.67 18.88
N TYR A 383 -13.34 -15.53 18.60
CA TYR A 383 -14.09 -16.48 17.78
C TYR A 383 -13.75 -16.29 16.30
N ALA A 384 -13.67 -15.04 15.85
CA ALA A 384 -13.23 -14.71 14.48
C ALA A 384 -11.78 -15.13 14.22
N VAL A 385 -10.86 -14.94 15.19
CA VAL A 385 -9.48 -15.42 15.09
C VAL A 385 -9.45 -16.95 14.97
N ALA A 386 -10.24 -17.67 15.78
CA ALA A 386 -10.32 -19.14 15.72
C ALA A 386 -10.84 -19.63 14.36
N VAL A 387 -11.83 -18.93 13.76
CA VAL A 387 -12.34 -19.22 12.41
C VAL A 387 -11.27 -19.02 11.34
N ASP A 388 -10.52 -17.92 11.41
CA ASP A 388 -9.49 -17.62 10.40
C ASP A 388 -8.27 -18.55 10.51
N ILE A 389 -7.92 -18.97 11.74
CA ILE A 389 -6.94 -20.05 11.97
C ILE A 389 -7.44 -21.36 11.35
N SER A 390 -8.71 -21.72 11.58
CA SER A 390 -9.32 -22.94 11.04
C SER A 390 -9.35 -22.94 9.51
N LYS A 391 -9.75 -21.84 8.87
CA LYS A 391 -9.75 -21.70 7.40
C LYS A 391 -8.37 -21.89 6.82
N ARG A 392 -7.33 -21.35 7.47
CA ARG A 392 -5.94 -21.51 7.01
C ARG A 392 -5.47 -22.95 7.17
N ALA A 393 -5.77 -23.57 8.32
CA ALA A 393 -5.32 -24.93 8.59
C ALA A 393 -6.11 -26.00 7.83
N TYR A 394 -7.41 -25.76 7.57
CA TYR A 394 -8.34 -26.76 7.01
C TYR A 394 -9.17 -26.17 5.85
N PRO A 395 -8.54 -25.74 4.75
CA PRO A 395 -9.24 -25.13 3.61
C PRO A 395 -10.26 -26.09 2.95
N SER A 396 -9.99 -27.38 2.95
CA SER A 396 -10.81 -28.42 2.31
C SER A 396 -11.77 -29.17 3.27
N GLY A 397 -11.88 -28.74 4.52
CA GLY A 397 -12.68 -29.43 5.55
C GLY A 397 -11.89 -30.47 6.36
N THR A 398 -12.59 -31.19 7.24
CA THR A 398 -12.01 -32.20 8.15
C THR A 398 -13.09 -33.11 8.71
N ASP A 399 -12.76 -34.37 9.04
CA ASP A 399 -13.70 -35.36 9.56
C ASP A 399 -14.10 -35.08 11.04
N THR A 400 -13.29 -34.38 11.80
CA THR A 400 -13.53 -34.08 13.23
C THR A 400 -13.28 -32.62 13.55
N VAL A 401 -14.08 -32.03 14.45
CA VAL A 401 -13.91 -30.68 14.98
C VAL A 401 -13.92 -30.72 16.48
N TYR A 402 -12.98 -30.08 17.14
CA TYR A 402 -12.96 -29.86 18.58
C TYR A 402 -13.54 -28.48 18.92
N VAL A 403 -14.43 -28.42 19.90
CA VAL A 403 -15.06 -27.18 20.37
C VAL A 403 -14.90 -27.05 21.87
N THR A 404 -14.45 -25.91 22.35
CA THR A 404 -14.28 -25.62 23.79
C THR A 404 -14.68 -24.18 24.11
N SER A 405 -14.81 -23.86 25.41
CA SER A 405 -15.15 -22.49 25.83
C SER A 405 -14.07 -21.49 25.49
N GLY A 406 -14.47 -20.37 24.89
CA GLY A 406 -13.60 -19.20 24.66
C GLY A 406 -13.46 -18.29 25.89
N LEU A 407 -14.25 -18.47 26.94
CA LEU A 407 -14.23 -17.64 28.15
C LEU A 407 -13.53 -18.31 29.34
N GLY A 408 -13.25 -19.62 29.25
CA GLY A 408 -12.50 -20.38 30.24
C GLY A 408 -11.30 -21.09 29.63
N PHE A 409 -10.13 -21.01 30.26
CA PHE A 409 -8.92 -21.65 29.73
C PHE A 409 -8.77 -23.11 30.17
N ALA A 410 -9.35 -23.47 31.29
CA ALA A 410 -8.99 -24.69 32.02
C ALA A 410 -9.20 -25.98 31.22
N ASP A 411 -10.40 -26.19 30.65
CA ASP A 411 -10.71 -27.38 29.85
C ASP A 411 -10.02 -27.35 28.49
N ALA A 412 -9.79 -26.13 27.97
CA ALA A 412 -9.23 -25.90 26.66
C ALA A 412 -7.73 -26.23 26.54
N LEU A 413 -6.96 -26.05 27.63
CA LEU A 413 -5.49 -26.21 27.64
C LEU A 413 -5.00 -27.61 27.25
N SER A 414 -5.76 -28.64 27.54
CA SER A 414 -5.44 -30.03 27.17
C SER A 414 -6.06 -30.49 25.85
N ALA A 415 -6.92 -29.65 25.22
CA ALA A 415 -7.62 -30.02 24.00
C ALA A 415 -6.74 -29.95 22.77
N ALA A 416 -5.76 -28.99 22.67
CA ALA A 416 -4.97 -28.77 21.48
C ALA A 416 -4.16 -30.01 21.04
N PRO A 417 -3.47 -30.78 21.91
CA PRO A 417 -2.81 -32.01 21.51
C PRO A 417 -3.76 -33.08 20.97
N ALA A 418 -4.97 -33.22 21.56
CA ALA A 418 -5.94 -34.18 21.08
C ALA A 418 -6.50 -33.78 19.70
N ALA A 419 -6.85 -32.51 19.53
CA ALA A 419 -7.30 -31.98 18.25
C ALA A 419 -6.24 -32.17 17.15
N ALA A 420 -4.96 -31.82 17.44
CA ALA A 420 -3.86 -31.99 16.49
C ALA A 420 -3.63 -33.46 16.11
N ARG A 421 -3.67 -34.40 17.08
CA ARG A 421 -3.56 -35.83 16.82
C ARG A 421 -4.66 -36.34 15.87
N ASP A 422 -5.87 -35.85 16.04
CA ASP A 422 -7.03 -36.28 15.24
C ASP A 422 -7.14 -35.46 13.92
N GLY A 423 -6.16 -34.63 13.59
CA GLY A 423 -6.17 -33.80 12.38
C GLY A 423 -7.32 -32.79 12.36
N ALA A 424 -7.77 -32.33 13.51
CA ALA A 424 -8.97 -31.52 13.70
C ALA A 424 -8.64 -30.09 14.14
N PRO A 425 -9.41 -29.07 13.71
CA PRO A 425 -9.33 -27.73 14.28
C PRO A 425 -9.85 -27.69 15.70
N LEU A 426 -9.32 -26.73 16.49
CA LEU A 426 -9.86 -26.40 17.81
C LEU A 426 -10.58 -25.04 17.68
N LEU A 427 -11.90 -25.06 17.80
CA LEU A 427 -12.74 -23.87 17.75
C LEU A 427 -13.22 -23.44 19.12
N LEU A 428 -13.49 -22.16 19.28
CA LEU A 428 -13.96 -21.57 20.53
C LEU A 428 -15.47 -21.26 20.47
N THR A 429 -16.21 -21.49 21.55
CA THR A 429 -17.61 -21.08 21.65
C THR A 429 -17.84 -20.19 22.86
N ASP A 430 -18.91 -19.39 22.87
CA ASP A 430 -19.46 -18.86 24.12
C ASP A 430 -20.04 -19.98 24.94
N PRO A 431 -19.94 -19.95 26.30
CA PRO A 431 -20.52 -20.95 27.15
C PRO A 431 -22.03 -21.19 26.96
N ASN A 432 -22.79 -20.14 26.60
CA ASN A 432 -24.25 -20.15 26.61
C ASN A 432 -24.87 -20.18 25.20
N PHE A 433 -24.14 -19.80 24.17
CA PHE A 433 -24.60 -19.79 22.75
C PHE A 433 -23.48 -20.11 21.77
N LEU A 434 -23.85 -20.68 20.64
CA LEU A 434 -22.91 -20.91 19.53
C LEU A 434 -22.82 -19.64 18.69
N PRO A 435 -21.65 -18.94 18.65
CA PRO A 435 -21.46 -17.80 17.77
C PRO A 435 -21.72 -18.17 16.31
N SER A 436 -22.45 -17.33 15.57
CA SER A 436 -22.87 -17.64 14.18
C SER A 436 -21.68 -17.92 13.26
N GLY A 437 -20.55 -17.21 13.42
CA GLY A 437 -19.32 -17.46 12.68
C GLY A 437 -18.73 -18.85 12.94
N ILE A 438 -18.80 -19.34 14.17
CA ILE A 438 -18.34 -20.69 14.55
C ILE A 438 -19.25 -21.75 13.95
N GLY A 439 -20.58 -21.58 14.04
CA GLY A 439 -21.53 -22.49 13.42
C GLY A 439 -21.36 -22.58 11.91
N ALA A 440 -21.16 -21.44 11.24
CA ALA A 440 -20.88 -21.38 9.80
C ALA A 440 -19.56 -22.08 9.44
N GLU A 441 -18.51 -21.90 10.25
CA GLU A 441 -17.21 -22.55 10.02
C GLU A 441 -17.31 -24.07 10.19
N ILE A 442 -18.00 -24.56 11.23
CA ILE A 442 -18.22 -26.00 11.41
C ILE A 442 -18.98 -26.58 10.20
N THR A 443 -20.00 -25.86 9.73
CA THR A 443 -20.75 -26.27 8.52
C THR A 443 -19.85 -26.30 7.28
N ARG A 444 -18.95 -25.33 7.11
CA ARG A 444 -17.97 -25.30 6.01
C ARG A 444 -16.99 -26.47 6.08
N LEU A 445 -16.55 -26.82 7.29
CA LEU A 445 -15.62 -27.92 7.52
C LEU A 445 -16.26 -29.27 7.18
N GLY A 446 -17.58 -29.43 7.34
CA GLY A 446 -18.34 -30.62 7.04
C GLY A 446 -17.93 -31.86 7.84
N PRO A 447 -17.75 -31.77 9.19
CA PRO A 447 -17.20 -32.88 9.97
C PRO A 447 -18.18 -34.04 10.10
N ASP A 448 -17.65 -35.27 10.20
CA ASP A 448 -18.40 -36.46 10.57
C ASP A 448 -18.70 -36.50 12.06
N SER A 449 -17.89 -35.80 12.87
CA SER A 449 -18.05 -35.76 14.33
C SER A 449 -17.55 -34.44 14.95
N ILE A 450 -18.16 -34.05 16.06
CA ILE A 450 -17.77 -32.92 16.91
C ILE A 450 -17.43 -33.42 18.30
N VAL A 451 -16.31 -32.99 18.85
CA VAL A 451 -15.89 -33.28 20.22
C VAL A 451 -15.94 -32.00 21.04
N VAL A 452 -16.88 -31.92 21.97
CA VAL A 452 -16.97 -30.82 22.93
C VAL A 452 -16.10 -31.12 24.14
N VAL A 453 -15.17 -30.21 24.44
CA VAL A 453 -14.27 -30.30 25.58
C VAL A 453 -14.72 -29.33 26.67
N GLY A 454 -15.09 -29.91 27.82
CA GLY A 454 -15.58 -29.19 28.97
C GLY A 454 -17.01 -29.57 29.41
N GLY A 455 -17.27 -29.41 30.70
CA GLY A 455 -18.57 -29.70 31.30
C GLY A 455 -19.64 -28.65 30.94
N PRO A 456 -20.92 -28.87 31.40
CA PRO A 456 -22.04 -27.97 31.11
C PRO A 456 -21.84 -26.53 31.61
N ALA A 457 -20.98 -26.31 32.61
CA ALA A 457 -20.61 -24.96 33.05
C ALA A 457 -19.66 -24.26 32.10
N SER A 458 -18.86 -24.99 31.32
CA SER A 458 -17.93 -24.45 30.33
C SER A 458 -18.57 -24.33 28.95
N VAL A 459 -19.35 -25.33 28.54
CA VAL A 459 -20.13 -25.38 27.28
C VAL A 459 -21.51 -25.94 27.63
N SER A 460 -22.52 -25.08 27.63
CA SER A 460 -23.88 -25.46 28.05
C SER A 460 -24.50 -26.56 27.15
N ASP A 461 -25.52 -27.20 27.68
CA ASP A 461 -26.28 -28.21 26.91
C ASP A 461 -27.03 -27.57 25.72
N ALA A 462 -27.35 -26.26 25.78
CA ALA A 462 -27.93 -25.54 24.65
C ALA A 462 -26.92 -25.39 23.49
N VAL A 463 -25.65 -25.13 23.81
CA VAL A 463 -24.58 -25.11 22.80
C VAL A 463 -24.34 -26.52 22.26
N LEU A 464 -24.30 -27.53 23.14
CA LEU A 464 -24.18 -28.94 22.74
C LEU A 464 -25.27 -29.33 21.73
N ALA A 465 -26.54 -28.98 22.04
CA ALA A 465 -27.66 -29.25 21.14
C ALA A 465 -27.53 -28.54 19.79
N SER A 466 -27.04 -27.29 19.80
CA SER A 466 -26.79 -26.55 18.59
C SER A 466 -25.69 -27.18 17.69
N LEU A 467 -24.64 -27.71 18.32
CA LEU A 467 -23.58 -28.45 17.63
C LEU A 467 -24.07 -29.79 17.09
N THR A 468 -24.87 -30.54 17.89
CA THR A 468 -25.47 -31.82 17.49
C THR A 468 -26.43 -31.66 16.30
N ALA A 469 -27.04 -30.51 16.11
CA ALA A 469 -27.82 -30.19 14.93
C ALA A 469 -26.98 -30.06 13.62
N ILE A 470 -25.67 -29.86 13.75
CA ILE A 470 -24.74 -29.76 12.60
C ILE A 470 -24.13 -31.15 12.31
N ALA A 471 -23.60 -31.83 13.31
CA ALA A 471 -22.99 -33.16 13.19
C ALA A 471 -23.06 -33.95 14.49
N PRO A 472 -22.91 -35.29 14.48
CA PRO A 472 -22.81 -36.12 15.68
C PRO A 472 -21.81 -35.55 16.67
N THR A 473 -22.27 -35.28 17.91
CA THR A 473 -21.46 -34.55 18.89
C THR A 473 -21.31 -35.38 20.17
N SER A 474 -20.07 -35.50 20.61
CA SER A 474 -19.71 -36.10 21.91
C SER A 474 -19.12 -35.05 22.86
N ARG A 475 -19.16 -35.34 24.17
CA ARG A 475 -18.58 -34.47 25.20
C ARG A 475 -17.51 -35.20 25.99
N VAL A 476 -16.34 -34.55 26.16
CA VAL A 476 -15.29 -35.00 27.08
C VAL A 476 -15.18 -33.96 28.20
N SER A 477 -15.41 -34.39 29.44
CA SER A 477 -15.40 -33.52 30.61
C SER A 477 -14.96 -34.30 31.86
N GLY A 478 -14.90 -33.63 33.00
CA GLY A 478 -14.65 -34.20 34.34
C GLY A 478 -15.36 -33.38 35.40
N VAL A 479 -15.30 -33.81 36.67
CA VAL A 479 -15.85 -33.07 37.81
C VAL A 479 -15.08 -31.75 38.04
N ASP A 480 -13.83 -31.74 37.60
CA ASP A 480 -12.95 -30.58 37.61
C ASP A 480 -12.00 -30.58 36.36
N ARG A 481 -11.20 -29.54 36.27
CA ARG A 481 -10.21 -29.36 35.16
C ARG A 481 -9.13 -30.44 35.14
N PHE A 482 -8.78 -30.99 36.30
CA PHE A 482 -7.74 -32.01 36.40
C PHE A 482 -8.26 -33.35 35.89
N GLU A 483 -9.47 -33.75 36.27
CA GLU A 483 -10.11 -34.93 35.71
C GLU A 483 -10.44 -34.76 34.23
N ALA A 484 -10.98 -33.60 33.82
CA ALA A 484 -11.23 -33.33 32.42
C ALA A 484 -9.95 -33.47 31.55
N SER A 485 -8.80 -32.98 32.03
CA SER A 485 -7.52 -33.14 31.32
C SER A 485 -7.05 -34.59 31.23
N ARG A 486 -7.25 -35.39 32.30
CA ARG A 486 -6.97 -36.84 32.28
C ARG A 486 -7.89 -37.57 31.32
N ASN A 487 -9.19 -37.26 31.29
CA ASN A 487 -10.13 -37.87 30.36
C ASN A 487 -9.83 -37.56 28.90
N ILE A 488 -9.37 -36.33 28.58
CA ILE A 488 -8.87 -35.99 27.26
C ILE A 488 -7.60 -36.79 26.95
N ALA A 489 -6.64 -36.80 27.85
CA ALA A 489 -5.40 -37.55 27.68
C ALA A 489 -5.63 -39.06 27.51
N ALA A 490 -6.63 -39.63 28.19
CA ALA A 490 -7.00 -41.05 28.07
C ALA A 490 -7.36 -41.47 26.64
N SER A 491 -7.84 -40.52 25.79
CA SER A 491 -8.11 -40.79 24.38
C SER A 491 -6.85 -41.16 23.56
N PHE A 492 -5.65 -40.93 24.10
CA PHE A 492 -4.38 -41.31 23.45
C PHE A 492 -4.05 -42.81 23.64
N GLY A 493 -4.76 -43.50 24.51
CA GLY A 493 -4.53 -44.92 24.78
C GLY A 493 -3.26 -45.15 25.59
N HIS A 494 -2.25 -45.79 25.03
CA HIS A 494 -0.93 -45.96 25.66
C HIS A 494 -0.11 -44.69 25.56
N ILE A 495 0.38 -44.17 26.68
CA ILE A 495 1.03 -42.86 26.80
C ILE A 495 2.41 -42.99 27.44
N PRO A 496 3.46 -43.34 26.72
CA PRO A 496 4.81 -43.46 27.31
C PRO A 496 5.36 -42.13 27.77
N ASP A 497 4.98 -41.02 27.12
CA ASP A 497 5.45 -39.66 27.34
C ASP A 497 4.28 -38.68 27.45
N LEU A 498 4.31 -37.80 28.43
CA LEU A 498 3.32 -36.72 28.54
C LEU A 498 3.94 -35.44 29.12
N TYR A 499 3.18 -34.35 28.96
CA TYR A 499 3.45 -33.10 29.65
C TYR A 499 2.53 -32.93 30.86
N LEU A 500 3.11 -32.43 31.97
CA LEU A 500 2.36 -31.94 33.12
C LEU A 500 2.49 -30.42 33.20
N ALA A 501 1.38 -29.75 33.47
CA ALA A 501 1.38 -28.31 33.73
C ALA A 501 0.38 -27.98 34.84
N THR A 502 0.59 -26.85 35.53
CA THR A 502 -0.41 -26.38 36.48
C THR A 502 -1.73 -26.03 35.77
N GLY A 503 -2.86 -26.46 36.33
CA GLY A 503 -4.19 -26.05 35.90
C GLY A 503 -4.70 -24.77 36.58
N LEU A 504 -3.89 -24.14 37.45
CA LEU A 504 -4.28 -22.94 38.20
C LEU A 504 -4.13 -21.66 37.39
N ASN A 505 -3.24 -21.67 36.40
CA ASN A 505 -3.06 -20.60 35.42
C ASN A 505 -2.79 -21.22 34.04
N PHE A 506 -2.65 -20.40 32.97
CA PHE A 506 -2.61 -20.90 31.59
C PHE A 506 -1.25 -20.90 30.90
N PRO A 507 -0.25 -20.05 31.20
CA PRO A 507 0.88 -19.82 30.29
C PRO A 507 1.76 -21.03 30.03
N ASP A 508 2.11 -21.78 31.09
CA ASP A 508 2.96 -22.96 31.00
C ASP A 508 2.25 -24.10 30.26
N ALA A 509 0.93 -24.24 30.50
CA ALA A 509 0.11 -25.21 29.80
C ALA A 509 -0.13 -24.90 28.35
N LEU A 510 -0.14 -23.59 27.92
CA LEU A 510 -0.15 -23.21 26.51
C LEU A 510 1.13 -23.65 25.81
N SER A 511 2.29 -23.41 26.43
CA SER A 511 3.58 -23.83 25.89
C SER A 511 3.67 -25.35 25.75
N ALA A 512 3.21 -26.08 26.80
CA ALA A 512 3.09 -27.56 26.79
C ALA A 512 2.12 -28.04 25.71
N GLY A 513 0.97 -27.37 25.55
CA GLY A 513 -0.07 -27.71 24.58
C GLY A 513 0.45 -27.62 23.14
N SER A 514 1.20 -26.58 22.83
CA SER A 514 1.79 -26.40 21.49
C SER A 514 2.82 -27.48 21.16
N VAL A 515 3.82 -27.69 22.04
CA VAL A 515 4.83 -28.72 21.80
C VAL A 515 4.26 -30.13 21.91
N GLY A 516 3.26 -30.35 22.79
CA GLY A 516 2.55 -31.60 22.89
C GLY A 516 1.74 -31.93 21.63
N ALA A 517 1.08 -30.96 21.04
CA ALA A 517 0.40 -31.08 19.75
C ALA A 517 1.36 -31.48 18.62
N TYR A 518 2.52 -30.87 18.55
CA TYR A 518 3.57 -31.23 17.56
C TYR A 518 4.13 -32.64 17.76
N GLN A 519 4.37 -33.05 19.02
CA GLN A 519 4.97 -34.33 19.32
C GLN A 519 3.95 -35.50 19.48
N GLY A 520 2.65 -35.20 19.35
CA GLY A 520 1.59 -36.20 19.60
C GLY A 520 1.53 -36.64 21.05
N ARG A 521 1.89 -35.78 22.03
CA ARG A 521 1.92 -36.08 23.46
C ARG A 521 0.81 -35.29 24.18
N PRO A 522 0.02 -35.94 25.05
CA PRO A 522 -1.01 -35.25 25.80
C PRO A 522 -0.45 -34.32 26.86
N VAL A 523 -1.25 -33.31 27.24
CA VAL A 523 -1.02 -32.45 28.39
C VAL A 523 -2.02 -32.82 29.48
N VAL A 524 -1.52 -33.14 30.67
CA VAL A 524 -2.33 -33.39 31.87
C VAL A 524 -2.14 -32.24 32.86
N LEU A 525 -3.26 -31.69 33.35
CA LEU A 525 -3.25 -30.59 34.29
C LEU A 525 -3.19 -31.14 35.74
N VAL A 526 -2.39 -30.45 36.56
CA VAL A 526 -2.25 -30.77 38.00
C VAL A 526 -2.52 -29.55 38.87
N ASN A 527 -2.88 -29.78 40.13
CA ASN A 527 -2.91 -28.71 41.11
C ASN A 527 -1.45 -28.36 41.51
N GLY A 528 -0.90 -27.30 40.85
CA GLY A 528 0.47 -26.86 41.12
C GLY A 528 0.69 -26.23 42.50
N ALA A 529 -0.34 -26.06 43.31
CA ALA A 529 -0.19 -25.65 44.71
C ALA A 529 0.10 -26.83 45.66
N GLU A 530 -0.13 -28.06 45.21
CA GLU A 530 0.09 -29.26 46.03
C GLU A 530 1.56 -29.69 46.00
N PRO A 531 2.09 -30.21 47.11
CA PRO A 531 3.48 -30.65 47.18
C PRO A 531 3.75 -32.01 46.52
N ALA A 532 2.71 -32.77 46.17
CA ALA A 532 2.80 -34.12 45.62
C ALA A 532 1.61 -34.46 44.72
N PRO A 533 1.74 -35.42 43.79
CA PRO A 533 0.66 -35.90 42.94
C PRO A 533 -0.44 -36.60 43.77
N ASP A 534 -1.70 -36.40 43.41
CA ASP A 534 -2.83 -37.11 43.99
C ASP A 534 -2.90 -38.56 43.49
N SER A 535 -3.72 -39.38 44.19
CA SER A 535 -3.89 -40.81 43.85
C SER A 535 -4.55 -41.01 42.47
N ALA A 536 -5.40 -40.07 42.03
CA ALA A 536 -6.09 -40.16 40.76
C ALA A 536 -5.07 -39.94 39.58
N LEU A 537 -4.12 -39.01 39.73
CA LEU A 537 -3.03 -38.82 38.78
C LEU A 537 -2.13 -40.06 38.75
N LEU A 538 -1.69 -40.58 39.90
CA LEU A 538 -0.81 -41.75 39.94
C LEU A 538 -1.46 -42.97 39.31
N THR A 539 -2.77 -43.19 39.55
CA THR A 539 -3.54 -44.26 38.90
C THR A 539 -3.59 -44.06 37.39
N PHE A 540 -3.86 -42.82 36.91
CA PHE A 540 -3.88 -42.49 35.50
C PHE A 540 -2.53 -42.81 34.84
N LEU A 541 -1.42 -42.36 35.43
CA LEU A 541 -0.06 -42.57 34.90
C LEU A 541 0.25 -44.08 34.78
N GLN A 542 -0.13 -44.86 35.79
CA GLN A 542 0.09 -46.31 35.78
C GLN A 542 -0.77 -47.02 34.74
N VAL A 543 -2.07 -46.69 34.63
CA VAL A 543 -3.00 -47.34 33.68
C VAL A 543 -2.59 -47.11 32.25
N HIS A 544 -2.10 -45.90 31.92
CA HIS A 544 -1.70 -45.53 30.56
C HIS A 544 -0.23 -45.84 30.23
N GLY A 545 0.52 -46.46 31.16
CA GLY A 545 1.91 -46.92 30.93
C GLY A 545 2.91 -45.81 30.83
N VAL A 546 2.70 -44.67 31.50
CA VAL A 546 3.57 -43.53 31.46
C VAL A 546 4.95 -43.88 32.01
N GLN A 547 6.01 -43.43 31.32
CA GLN A 547 7.39 -43.64 31.73
C GLN A 547 8.12 -42.31 31.93
N ARG A 548 7.87 -41.34 31.03
CA ARG A 548 8.56 -40.03 31.04
C ARG A 548 7.53 -38.92 31.19
N ILE A 549 7.84 -37.98 32.07
CA ILE A 549 7.01 -36.82 32.37
C ILE A 549 7.83 -35.58 32.21
N THR A 550 7.37 -34.63 31.37
CA THR A 550 7.95 -33.34 31.29
C THR A 550 7.06 -32.28 31.93
N ILE A 551 7.50 -31.70 33.02
CA ILE A 551 6.78 -30.65 33.73
C ILE A 551 7.02 -29.32 32.99
N ALA A 552 5.96 -28.63 32.57
CA ALA A 552 6.06 -27.28 32.03
C ALA A 552 5.90 -26.24 33.14
N GLY A 553 6.83 -25.31 33.19
CA GLY A 553 6.93 -24.26 34.19
C GLY A 553 7.93 -24.54 35.31
N GLY A 554 8.33 -23.46 35.99
CA GLY A 554 9.28 -23.52 37.12
C GLY A 554 8.69 -24.01 38.41
N PRO A 555 9.49 -24.07 39.52
CA PRO A 555 9.03 -24.51 40.84
C PRO A 555 7.87 -23.68 41.44
N ALA A 556 7.70 -22.43 40.96
CA ALA A 556 6.57 -21.59 41.35
C ALA A 556 5.23 -22.04 40.70
N SER A 557 5.29 -22.76 39.56
CA SER A 557 4.10 -23.30 38.87
C SER A 557 3.74 -24.73 39.37
N VAL A 558 4.78 -25.57 39.48
CA VAL A 558 4.67 -26.94 40.04
C VAL A 558 5.89 -27.16 40.96
N PRO A 559 5.71 -27.35 42.27
CA PRO A 559 6.82 -27.39 43.23
C PRO A 559 7.85 -28.48 42.93
N GLU A 560 9.09 -28.29 43.38
CA GLU A 560 10.14 -29.32 43.25
C GLU A 560 9.84 -30.59 44.01
N SER A 561 9.14 -30.47 45.16
CA SER A 561 8.64 -31.61 45.90
C SER A 561 7.68 -32.50 45.10
N PHE A 562 6.88 -31.91 44.21
CA PHE A 562 5.99 -32.65 43.30
C PHE A 562 6.81 -33.46 42.27
N ALA A 563 7.82 -32.85 41.67
CA ALA A 563 8.73 -33.53 40.74
C ALA A 563 9.50 -34.67 41.45
N THR A 564 9.96 -34.42 42.67
CA THR A 564 10.66 -35.43 43.51
C THR A 564 9.75 -36.60 43.84
N ALA A 565 8.45 -36.35 44.19
CA ALA A 565 7.47 -37.39 44.47
C ALA A 565 7.17 -38.26 43.23
N LEU A 566 7.07 -37.68 42.03
CA LEU A 566 6.94 -38.44 40.78
C LEU A 566 8.19 -39.31 40.50
N THR A 567 9.39 -38.77 40.76
CA THR A 567 10.63 -39.53 40.61
C THR A 567 10.72 -40.69 41.60
N ALA A 568 10.29 -40.47 42.83
CA ALA A 568 10.23 -41.53 43.87
C ALA A 568 9.18 -42.59 43.48
N ALA A 569 8.11 -42.24 42.75
CA ALA A 569 7.14 -43.16 42.21
C ALA A 569 7.61 -43.95 40.96
N GLY A 570 8.85 -43.72 40.49
CA GLY A 570 9.50 -44.49 39.42
C GLY A 570 9.43 -43.81 38.01
N TYR A 571 8.95 -42.61 37.93
CA TYR A 571 8.89 -41.88 36.62
C TYR A 571 10.18 -41.13 36.33
N THR A 572 10.57 -41.07 35.05
CA THR A 572 11.64 -40.18 34.62
C THR A 572 11.05 -38.76 34.45
N VAL A 573 11.52 -37.82 35.26
CA VAL A 573 10.98 -36.45 35.28
C VAL A 573 11.99 -35.48 34.69
N SER A 574 11.53 -34.64 33.77
CA SER A 574 12.25 -33.50 33.23
C SER A 574 11.39 -32.22 33.34
N ARG A 575 11.99 -31.03 33.05
CA ARG A 575 11.27 -29.79 33.22
C ARG A 575 11.58 -28.82 32.09
N LEU A 576 10.54 -28.23 31.49
CA LEU A 576 10.63 -27.02 30.69
C LEU A 576 10.54 -25.82 31.63
N THR A 577 11.60 -25.06 31.77
CA THR A 577 11.65 -23.98 32.77
C THR A 577 12.27 -22.72 32.17
N GLY A 578 11.94 -21.58 32.78
CA GLY A 578 12.48 -20.27 32.52
C GLY A 578 12.04 -19.28 33.60
N PRO A 579 12.65 -18.08 33.66
CA PRO A 579 12.30 -17.03 34.60
C PRO A 579 10.86 -16.52 34.42
N ASP A 580 10.30 -16.68 33.23
CA ASP A 580 8.96 -16.22 32.88
C ASP A 580 8.30 -17.13 31.80
N ARG A 581 7.03 -16.89 31.51
CA ARG A 581 6.23 -17.63 30.53
C ARG A 581 6.75 -17.56 29.10
N PHE A 582 7.40 -16.47 28.75
CA PHE A 582 7.96 -16.25 27.41
C PHE A 582 9.18 -17.15 27.21
N THR A 583 10.06 -17.21 28.21
CA THR A 583 11.24 -18.10 28.23
C THR A 583 10.84 -19.57 28.28
N VAL A 584 9.74 -19.93 29.00
CA VAL A 584 9.21 -21.31 28.99
C VAL A 584 8.76 -21.69 27.58
N SER A 585 8.12 -20.79 26.81
CA SER A 585 7.73 -21.07 25.41
C SER A 585 8.95 -21.27 24.51
N VAL A 586 10.03 -20.52 24.73
CA VAL A 586 11.30 -20.73 24.04
C VAL A 586 11.90 -22.10 24.40
N ALA A 587 11.90 -22.50 25.67
CA ALA A 587 12.35 -23.82 26.10
C ALA A 587 11.53 -24.97 25.45
N ALA A 588 10.21 -24.80 25.33
CA ALA A 588 9.33 -25.76 24.64
C ALA A 588 9.67 -25.87 23.14
N SER A 589 10.08 -24.77 22.50
CA SER A 589 10.49 -24.77 21.10
C SER A 589 11.79 -25.53 20.81
N ALA A 590 12.56 -25.92 21.83
CA ALA A 590 13.79 -26.75 21.66
C ALA A 590 13.51 -28.11 20.99
N ALA A 591 12.23 -28.53 20.92
CA ALA A 591 11.79 -29.69 20.16
C ALA A 591 11.99 -29.54 18.64
N TYR A 592 12.20 -28.31 18.14
CA TYR A 592 12.40 -27.99 16.73
C TYR A 592 13.88 -27.64 16.48
N SER A 593 14.53 -28.29 15.51
CA SER A 593 15.87 -27.95 15.09
C SER A 593 15.89 -26.76 14.10
N SER A 594 14.86 -26.66 13.26
CA SER A 594 14.56 -25.59 12.31
C SER A 594 13.04 -25.54 12.10
N ALA A 595 12.51 -24.49 11.53
CA ALA A 595 11.11 -24.42 11.20
C ALA A 595 10.88 -23.42 10.06
N ASP A 596 10.11 -23.80 9.02
CA ASP A 596 9.76 -22.89 7.92
C ASP A 596 8.81 -21.78 8.38
N VAL A 597 8.08 -21.99 9.47
CA VAL A 597 7.19 -21.02 10.09
C VAL A 597 7.31 -21.00 11.60
N VAL A 598 7.26 -19.80 12.18
CA VAL A 598 7.13 -19.57 13.62
C VAL A 598 5.84 -18.81 13.90
N TYR A 599 5.07 -19.27 14.85
CA TYR A 599 3.88 -18.59 15.33
C TYR A 599 4.18 -17.81 16.60
N VAL A 600 3.66 -16.59 16.71
CA VAL A 600 3.81 -15.73 17.90
C VAL A 600 2.44 -15.32 18.40
N ALA A 601 2.11 -15.64 19.66
CA ALA A 601 0.86 -15.26 20.29
C ALA A 601 1.10 -14.51 21.61
N SER A 602 0.07 -13.82 22.12
CA SER A 602 0.16 -13.17 23.42
C SER A 602 0.29 -14.21 24.55
N GLY A 603 1.30 -14.04 25.41
CA GLY A 603 1.42 -14.78 26.66
C GLY A 603 0.61 -14.18 27.81
N LEU A 604 -0.07 -13.04 27.57
CA LEU A 604 -0.92 -12.36 28.56
C LEU A 604 -2.39 -12.76 28.43
N THR A 605 -2.78 -13.31 27.29
CA THR A 605 -4.11 -13.86 26.99
C THR A 605 -3.95 -15.25 26.37
N TYR A 606 -4.97 -16.12 26.47
CA TYR A 606 -4.85 -17.51 26.02
C TYR A 606 -5.56 -17.86 24.71
N PRO A 607 -6.62 -17.15 24.24
CA PRO A 607 -7.48 -17.68 23.17
C PRO A 607 -6.75 -17.91 21.85
N ASP A 608 -5.94 -16.93 21.42
CA ASP A 608 -5.24 -16.97 20.14
C ASP A 608 -4.12 -18.02 20.14
N ALA A 609 -3.38 -18.14 21.26
CA ALA A 609 -2.35 -19.16 21.44
C ALA A 609 -2.94 -20.56 21.45
N LEU A 610 -4.11 -20.73 22.07
CA LEU A 610 -4.78 -22.01 22.21
C LEU A 610 -5.17 -22.59 20.84
N THR A 611 -5.92 -21.83 20.06
CA THR A 611 -6.34 -22.25 18.69
C THR A 611 -5.15 -22.31 17.73
N GLY A 612 -4.20 -21.39 17.88
CA GLY A 612 -2.96 -21.35 17.12
C GLY A 612 -2.04 -22.54 17.34
N SER A 613 -2.09 -23.20 18.51
CA SER A 613 -1.29 -24.40 18.81
C SER A 613 -1.55 -25.54 17.82
N VAL A 614 -2.80 -25.69 17.38
CA VAL A 614 -3.18 -26.74 16.41
C VAL A 614 -2.66 -26.41 15.01
N LEU A 615 -2.75 -25.14 14.57
CA LEU A 615 -2.19 -24.70 13.31
C LEU A 615 -0.67 -24.83 13.31
N ALA A 616 -0.02 -24.40 14.41
CA ALA A 616 1.42 -24.50 14.59
C ALA A 616 1.91 -25.95 14.47
N ALA A 617 1.23 -26.89 15.15
CA ALA A 617 1.55 -28.32 15.06
C ALA A 617 1.37 -28.86 13.63
N LYS A 618 0.29 -28.47 12.94
CA LYS A 618 -0.01 -28.91 11.57
C LYS A 618 1.04 -28.43 10.56
N GLU A 619 1.54 -27.23 10.71
CA GLU A 619 2.60 -26.66 9.85
C GLU A 619 4.00 -26.96 10.39
N SER A 620 4.14 -27.80 11.42
CA SER A 620 5.42 -28.16 12.06
C SER A 620 6.22 -26.95 12.53
N GLY A 621 5.54 -25.88 12.91
CA GLY A 621 6.12 -24.65 13.42
C GLY A 621 5.94 -24.49 14.93
N PRO A 622 6.90 -23.96 15.68
CA PRO A 622 6.71 -23.66 17.10
C PRO A 622 5.78 -22.47 17.32
N LEU A 623 5.05 -22.50 18.44
CA LEU A 623 4.31 -21.35 18.93
C LEU A 623 5.05 -20.73 20.11
N LEU A 624 5.46 -19.47 19.97
CA LEU A 624 6.16 -18.69 20.96
C LEU A 624 5.22 -17.66 21.60
N LEU A 625 5.43 -17.38 22.89
CA LEU A 625 4.62 -16.39 23.61
C LEU A 625 5.35 -15.06 23.72
N SER A 626 4.64 -13.95 23.47
CA SER A 626 5.16 -12.59 23.58
C SER A 626 4.42 -11.76 24.64
N SER A 627 5.01 -10.63 25.03
CA SER A 627 4.36 -9.64 25.91
C SER A 627 3.20 -8.89 25.22
N GLY A 628 3.05 -9.04 23.91
CA GLY A 628 2.09 -8.32 23.08
C GLY A 628 2.57 -6.97 22.57
N ASN A 629 3.45 -6.28 23.27
CA ASN A 629 3.95 -4.95 22.88
C ASN A 629 5.36 -5.00 22.28
N CYS A 630 6.14 -5.99 22.66
CA CYS A 630 7.54 -6.16 22.24
C CYS A 630 7.93 -7.65 22.34
N LEU A 631 9.06 -8.03 21.77
CA LEU A 631 9.64 -9.37 21.91
C LEU A 631 10.85 -9.32 22.84
N ILE A 632 10.91 -10.24 23.81
CA ILE A 632 12.12 -10.37 24.64
C ILE A 632 13.27 -10.89 23.80
N ARG A 633 14.49 -10.56 24.15
CA ARG A 633 15.69 -10.88 23.39
C ARG A 633 15.82 -12.38 23.07
N VAL A 634 15.61 -13.25 24.06
CA VAL A 634 15.72 -14.71 23.86
C VAL A 634 14.68 -15.27 22.87
N LEU A 635 13.52 -14.61 22.74
CA LEU A 635 12.51 -14.97 21.75
C LEU A 635 13.00 -14.60 20.33
N ILE A 636 13.54 -13.40 20.16
CA ILE A 636 14.14 -12.94 18.89
C ILE A 636 15.27 -13.87 18.49
N ASP A 637 16.21 -14.13 19.41
CA ASP A 637 17.34 -15.03 19.18
C ASP A 637 16.88 -16.45 18.80
N ARG A 638 15.77 -16.92 19.40
CA ARG A 638 15.20 -18.24 19.05
C ARG A 638 14.59 -18.27 17.66
N ILE A 639 13.87 -17.22 17.26
CA ILE A 639 13.35 -17.10 15.90
C ILE A 639 14.50 -17.16 14.88
N HIS A 640 15.59 -16.43 15.13
CA HIS A 640 16.77 -16.45 14.27
C HIS A 640 17.44 -17.84 14.20
N GLN A 641 17.50 -18.58 15.32
CA GLN A 641 18.06 -19.94 15.35
C GLN A 641 17.22 -20.95 14.57
N LEU A 642 15.90 -20.73 14.50
CA LEU A 642 14.99 -21.60 13.76
C LEU A 642 15.01 -21.36 12.25
N ASP A 643 15.52 -20.22 11.83
CA ASP A 643 15.68 -19.79 10.44
C ASP A 643 14.38 -19.89 9.60
N PRO A 644 13.25 -19.29 10.07
CA PRO A 644 11.97 -19.46 9.42
C PRO A 644 11.82 -18.58 8.18
N ASP A 645 11.17 -19.09 7.14
CA ASP A 645 10.72 -18.29 6.00
C ASP A 645 9.62 -17.30 6.40
N ARG A 646 8.81 -17.67 7.39
CA ARG A 646 7.66 -16.88 7.81
C ARG A 646 7.49 -16.83 9.33
N VAL A 647 7.15 -15.64 9.86
CA VAL A 647 6.66 -15.47 11.23
C VAL A 647 5.22 -14.95 11.17
N THR A 648 4.29 -15.70 11.77
CA THR A 648 2.86 -15.36 11.81
C THR A 648 2.43 -14.97 13.22
N PHE A 649 1.99 -13.73 13.40
CA PHE A 649 1.43 -13.24 14.65
C PHE A 649 -0.06 -13.60 14.75
N LEU A 650 -0.46 -14.18 15.88
CA LEU A 650 -1.84 -14.56 16.17
C LEU A 650 -2.50 -13.54 17.10
N GLY A 651 -3.68 -13.06 16.67
CA GLY A 651 -4.44 -12.02 17.39
C GLY A 651 -4.34 -10.63 16.77
N GLY A 652 -5.30 -9.78 17.13
CA GLY A 652 -5.39 -8.39 16.67
C GLY A 652 -4.34 -7.47 17.29
N GLU A 653 -4.33 -6.19 16.88
CA GLU A 653 -3.37 -5.19 17.39
C GLU A 653 -3.54 -4.89 18.89
N SER A 654 -4.71 -5.18 19.47
CA SER A 654 -4.95 -5.09 20.91
C SER A 654 -4.22 -6.15 21.73
N THR A 655 -3.87 -7.29 21.12
CA THR A 655 -3.14 -8.39 21.76
C THR A 655 -1.70 -8.50 21.33
N GLN A 656 -1.40 -8.08 20.09
CA GLN A 656 -0.08 -8.07 19.46
C GLN A 656 0.10 -6.76 18.68
N THR A 657 0.76 -5.78 19.29
CA THR A 657 0.91 -4.45 18.68
C THR A 657 1.76 -4.49 17.40
N PRO A 658 1.70 -3.45 16.56
CA PRO A 658 2.63 -3.29 15.45
C PRO A 658 4.11 -3.36 15.86
N SER A 659 4.46 -2.83 17.05
CA SER A 659 5.84 -2.90 17.59
C SER A 659 6.30 -4.34 17.81
N ALA A 660 5.45 -5.21 18.39
CA ALA A 660 5.79 -6.63 18.52
C ALA A 660 5.96 -7.29 17.15
N LYS A 661 5.04 -7.03 16.21
CA LYS A 661 5.14 -7.54 14.84
C LYS A 661 6.40 -7.06 14.12
N ASN A 662 6.89 -5.89 14.45
CA ASN A 662 8.13 -5.31 13.90
C ASN A 662 9.38 -5.75 14.66
N PHE A 663 9.31 -6.78 15.48
CA PHE A 663 10.42 -7.33 16.27
C PHE A 663 11.08 -6.31 17.21
N THR A 664 10.30 -5.31 17.66
CA THR A 664 10.82 -4.36 18.66
C THR A 664 11.18 -5.12 19.92
N GLN A 665 12.46 -5.04 20.33
CA GLN A 665 12.95 -5.68 21.55
C GLN A 665 12.37 -4.98 22.78
N CYS A 666 11.94 -5.77 23.78
CA CYS A 666 11.58 -5.23 25.08
C CYS A 666 12.79 -4.60 25.77
N ALA A 667 12.57 -3.46 26.44
CA ALA A 667 13.59 -2.73 27.19
C ALA A 667 14.10 -3.53 28.40
#